data_9ac658bf8d0404f3ce994e00a9308136
#
_entry.id   9ac658bf8d0404f3ce994e00a9308136
#
_cell.length_a   1.000
_cell.length_b   1.000
_cell.length_c   1.000
_cell.angle_alpha   90.00
_cell.angle_beta   90.00
_cell.angle_gamma   90.00
#
_symmetry.space_group_name_H-M   'P 1'
#
loop_
_entity.id
_entity.type
_entity.pdbx_description
1 polymer ?
#
loop_
_entity_poly.entity_id
_entity_poly.type
_entity_poly.pdbx_seq_one_letter_code
_entity_poly.pdbx_strand_id
1 'polypeptide(L)'
;RLSWIITSSQRGEKQTAYQILVASSLKMLSQDKGNLWDSGKVASDENSQIIYSGSPLISRQSCFWKVRTWDRDGNPSVWSPVAQWHMGLLKTADWSAKWIAAAAQTFPSTTHLVIRRATYEAIENSGVADVTAALTRHVKENHLNVEVNNKTLGIDPALNLAKRLRVDYEWGGKSFRKEIDENQTLVLPEELAGVRYLRKPFDLKLPIQRAVLYATALGLYEVHINGQRVGDHVLAPDWTDYRKRVRYQAYDVTSLLKRGDNTIAALLANGWFSGHIGNGGNQFFGKVPAFLAQLEVTYADGRTERIVTDASWKSHRSPILSSDFMLGEDYDARLEVKGWDKPGLNNRKWVPVTVRDESSRKLESQVMQPVREICELKPKTIKEPKPGSWVYDLGQNMVGVVQLKVSAPAGTRITLRHAEMLKPDGTLYTRNLRGAPSIDHYVCKGDGVEIWQPRFTFHGFRYVEITGLTNRPNSDAVTGVVIGSDTSRTGEFTCSDPRINQLQSNIQWGQRGNYISVPTDCPQRDERLGWMGDAEVFIRTATYNADVAAFFTKWLVDVDDGQSSAGSFSNVSPDTGAGGGVPAWGDAGVICPWTIYEVYGDKRILERHLPAMTKWVEYLRAHSTNLIRDRDRGGDFGDWLSIGADTPKDMIGTAYFAYSTHLVARSYQALGCMEEADKYEQLFQDIKMAFNKRYVAADGRIEGNTQCAYAMALKFELLPDDLRPQAAQYLEEDINAKGGHLSTGFVGVSYLLPVLTQAGNADTAYRLLLQDTFPSWLFSVKHGATTIWERWDGWTPEKGFQDPGMNSFNHYSLGSCGEYLFGGIGGIRPASPGFKTIRIDPAIRDGLTWANTRFDSIQGRIATAWKLEGKQLALEVVVPANTTATVCVPSKDTASITESGKPVEQAEGVKFLRQENDKVVFEVGSGTYKFASEISQ
;
A
#
# COMPACT_ATOMS: atom_id res chain seq x y z
N ARG A 1 2.95 15.32 -16.81
CA ARG A 1 4.36 15.26 -17.23
C ARG A 1 4.59 14.06 -18.12
N LEU A 2 5.61 14.13 -18.97
CA LEU A 2 5.95 13.10 -19.93
C LEU A 2 7.34 12.55 -19.60
N SER A 3 7.51 11.24 -19.78
CA SER A 3 8.79 10.55 -19.57
C SER A 3 8.93 9.42 -20.58
N TRP A 4 10.16 9.10 -20.95
CA TRP A 4 10.47 7.99 -21.86
C TRP A 4 11.77 7.33 -21.46
N ILE A 5 11.89 6.05 -21.81
CA ILE A 5 13.12 5.27 -21.64
C ILE A 5 13.86 5.19 -22.96
N ILE A 6 15.17 5.44 -22.92
CA ILE A 6 16.06 5.30 -24.06
C ILE A 6 16.72 3.91 -23.98
N THR A 7 16.75 3.22 -25.10
CA THR A 7 17.44 1.94 -25.22
C THR A 7 18.53 2.01 -26.27
N SER A 8 19.74 1.56 -25.95
CA SER A 8 20.86 1.46 -26.85
C SER A 8 21.74 0.28 -26.47
N SER A 9 22.36 -0.37 -27.45
CA SER A 9 23.40 -1.37 -27.24
C SER A 9 24.81 -0.76 -27.17
N GLN A 10 24.97 0.52 -27.45
CA GLN A 10 26.25 1.22 -27.46
C GLN A 10 26.60 1.73 -26.08
N ARG A 11 27.89 1.64 -25.71
CA ARG A 11 28.41 2.25 -24.48
C ARG A 11 28.46 3.77 -24.61
N GLY A 12 28.14 4.48 -23.51
CA GLY A 12 28.20 5.94 -23.45
C GLY A 12 27.11 6.64 -24.27
N GLU A 13 26.04 5.97 -24.61
CA GLU A 13 24.93 6.57 -25.33
C GLU A 13 24.23 7.65 -24.52
N LYS A 14 23.99 8.79 -25.11
CA LYS A 14 23.33 9.94 -24.51
C LYS A 14 22.34 10.58 -25.46
N GLN A 15 21.25 11.06 -24.91
CA GLN A 15 20.35 11.98 -25.60
C GLN A 15 20.99 13.37 -25.63
N THR A 16 20.99 14.03 -26.81
CA THR A 16 21.43 15.42 -26.95
C THR A 16 20.26 16.38 -27.18
N ALA A 17 19.13 15.86 -27.69
CA ALA A 17 17.91 16.61 -27.87
C ALA A 17 16.68 15.68 -27.89
N TYR A 18 15.51 16.29 -27.78
CA TYR A 18 14.23 15.61 -27.98
C TYR A 18 13.25 16.48 -28.77
N GLN A 19 12.21 15.86 -29.34
CA GLN A 19 11.01 16.53 -29.81
C GLN A 19 9.78 15.75 -29.40
N ILE A 20 8.81 16.44 -28.82
CA ILE A 20 7.53 15.88 -28.38
C ILE A 20 6.42 16.42 -29.27
N LEU A 21 5.54 15.53 -29.75
CA LEU A 21 4.30 15.90 -30.42
C LEU A 21 3.13 15.42 -29.58
N VAL A 22 2.19 16.31 -29.26
CA VAL A 22 0.92 15.99 -28.63
C VAL A 22 -0.23 16.43 -29.54
N ALA A 23 -1.14 15.51 -29.83
CA ALA A 23 -2.26 15.75 -30.72
C ALA A 23 -3.60 15.36 -30.08
N SER A 24 -4.69 15.99 -30.54
CA SER A 24 -6.06 15.69 -30.11
C SER A 24 -6.64 14.42 -30.77
N SER A 25 -5.95 13.83 -31.75
CA SER A 25 -6.35 12.59 -32.39
C SER A 25 -5.17 11.80 -32.98
N LEU A 26 -5.32 10.48 -33.06
CA LEU A 26 -4.36 9.60 -33.73
C LEU A 26 -4.10 9.99 -35.20
N LYS A 27 -5.14 10.43 -35.91
CA LYS A 27 -5.03 10.86 -37.32
C LYS A 27 -4.08 12.04 -37.48
N MET A 28 -4.13 13.02 -36.59
CA MET A 28 -3.21 14.16 -36.62
C MET A 28 -1.79 13.74 -36.29
N LEU A 29 -1.64 12.93 -35.25
CA LEU A 29 -0.32 12.45 -34.78
C LEU A 29 0.36 11.56 -35.85
N SER A 30 -0.39 10.75 -36.59
CA SER A 30 0.13 9.93 -37.71
C SER A 30 0.66 10.77 -38.90
N GLN A 31 0.24 12.03 -38.97
CA GLN A 31 0.73 13.02 -39.95
C GLN A 31 1.83 13.92 -39.39
N ASP A 32 2.43 13.53 -38.24
CA ASP A 32 3.44 14.32 -37.51
C ASP A 32 2.96 15.74 -37.15
N LYS A 33 1.65 15.89 -36.82
CA LYS A 33 1.04 17.16 -36.43
C LYS A 33 0.71 17.13 -34.94
N GLY A 34 1.44 17.92 -34.14
CA GLY A 34 1.19 18.16 -32.73
C GLY A 34 0.30 19.39 -32.52
N ASN A 35 -1.03 19.29 -32.82
CA ASN A 35 -1.92 20.46 -32.74
C ASN A 35 -2.20 20.92 -31.29
N LEU A 36 -1.89 20.12 -30.28
CA LEU A 36 -1.94 20.50 -28.87
C LEU A 36 -0.56 20.97 -28.38
N TRP A 37 0.50 20.33 -28.84
CA TRP A 37 1.88 20.73 -28.56
C TRP A 37 2.85 20.13 -29.57
N ASP A 38 3.70 20.96 -30.13
CA ASP A 38 4.95 20.59 -30.79
C ASP A 38 6.07 21.34 -30.07
N SER A 39 6.94 20.61 -29.37
CA SER A 39 8.05 21.24 -28.63
C SER A 39 9.13 21.81 -29.58
N GLY A 40 9.09 21.46 -30.87
CA GLY A 40 10.27 21.59 -31.71
C GLY A 40 11.42 20.72 -31.20
N LYS A 41 12.60 20.84 -31.82
CA LYS A 41 13.83 20.22 -31.33
C LYS A 41 14.34 21.00 -30.11
N VAL A 42 14.28 20.39 -28.93
CA VAL A 42 14.78 20.93 -27.65
C VAL A 42 16.15 20.32 -27.35
N ALA A 43 17.20 21.14 -27.30
CA ALA A 43 18.54 20.69 -26.91
C ALA A 43 18.57 20.42 -25.40
N SER A 44 18.45 19.14 -25.03
CA SER A 44 18.41 18.69 -23.61
C SER A 44 18.62 17.18 -23.54
N ASP A 45 19.31 16.76 -22.49
CA ASP A 45 19.45 15.35 -22.12
C ASP A 45 18.38 14.86 -21.13
N GLU A 46 17.41 15.71 -20.78
CA GLU A 46 16.29 15.34 -19.93
C GLU A 46 15.32 14.41 -20.67
N ASN A 47 14.97 13.28 -20.06
CA ASN A 47 14.05 12.27 -20.61
C ASN A 47 12.95 11.86 -19.63
N SER A 48 12.85 12.57 -18.53
CA SER A 48 11.84 12.28 -17.49
C SER A 48 11.26 13.57 -16.93
N GLN A 49 10.01 13.49 -16.42
CA GLN A 49 9.30 14.60 -15.76
C GLN A 49 9.15 15.87 -16.63
N ILE A 50 9.17 15.75 -17.96
CA ILE A 50 9.02 16.89 -18.89
C ILE A 50 7.63 17.51 -18.73
N ILE A 51 7.59 18.80 -18.45
CA ILE A 51 6.33 19.54 -18.26
C ILE A 51 5.66 19.75 -19.63
N TYR A 52 4.39 19.36 -19.74
CA TYR A 52 3.58 19.73 -20.90
C TYR A 52 3.42 21.26 -20.96
N SER A 53 3.85 21.87 -22.06
CA SER A 53 3.84 23.32 -22.28
C SER A 53 3.06 23.72 -23.53
N GLY A 54 2.10 22.87 -23.94
CA GLY A 54 1.21 23.15 -25.08
C GLY A 54 -0.04 23.96 -24.71
N SER A 55 -1.05 23.87 -25.56
CA SER A 55 -2.34 24.53 -25.34
C SER A 55 -2.99 24.06 -24.03
N PRO A 56 -3.67 24.93 -23.26
CA PRO A 56 -4.36 24.54 -22.05
C PRO A 56 -5.32 23.36 -22.29
N LEU A 57 -5.20 22.32 -21.48
CA LEU A 57 -6.04 21.14 -21.59
C LEU A 57 -7.41 21.39 -20.96
N ILE A 58 -8.44 20.83 -21.57
CA ILE A 58 -9.84 20.97 -21.13
C ILE A 58 -10.38 19.62 -20.65
N SER A 59 -11.47 19.65 -19.89
CA SER A 59 -12.18 18.44 -19.45
C SER A 59 -12.52 17.54 -20.64
N ARG A 60 -12.40 16.21 -20.45
CA ARG A 60 -12.75 15.16 -21.44
C ARG A 60 -11.78 15.07 -22.64
N GLN A 61 -10.75 15.90 -22.70
CA GLN A 61 -9.84 15.95 -23.83
C GLN A 61 -9.00 14.67 -23.93
N SER A 62 -9.02 14.06 -25.11
CA SER A 62 -8.08 12.99 -25.45
C SER A 62 -6.78 13.58 -25.96
N CYS A 63 -5.67 13.06 -25.46
CA CYS A 63 -4.34 13.48 -25.85
C CYS A 63 -3.53 12.25 -26.28
N PHE A 64 -2.95 12.31 -27.45
CA PHE A 64 -2.08 11.29 -28.02
C PHE A 64 -0.71 11.92 -28.22
N TRP A 65 0.34 11.22 -27.86
CA TRP A 65 1.68 11.79 -27.95
C TRP A 65 2.72 10.77 -28.38
N LYS A 66 3.81 11.27 -28.92
CA LYS A 66 5.01 10.53 -29.26
C LYS A 66 6.23 11.42 -29.10
N VAL A 67 7.40 10.82 -28.96
CA VAL A 67 8.68 11.51 -28.83
C VAL A 67 9.69 10.90 -29.78
N ARG A 68 10.62 11.72 -30.27
CA ARG A 68 11.87 11.27 -30.87
C ARG A 68 13.04 11.98 -30.18
N THR A 69 14.17 11.32 -30.15
CA THR A 69 15.38 11.81 -29.51
C THR A 69 16.52 11.89 -30.52
N TRP A 70 17.56 12.63 -30.18
CA TRP A 70 18.81 12.68 -30.93
C TRP A 70 19.88 12.05 -30.06
N ASP A 71 20.66 11.14 -30.65
CA ASP A 71 21.76 10.45 -30.01
C ASP A 71 22.98 11.39 -29.76
N ARG A 72 24.08 10.87 -29.21
CA ARG A 72 25.30 11.61 -28.96
C ARG A 72 25.95 12.20 -30.22
N ASP A 73 25.72 11.58 -31.38
CA ASP A 73 26.28 11.99 -32.68
C ASP A 73 25.33 12.95 -33.41
N GLY A 74 24.17 13.29 -32.81
CA GLY A 74 23.20 14.22 -33.35
C GLY A 74 22.23 13.61 -34.37
N ASN A 75 22.17 12.27 -34.49
CA ASN A 75 21.23 11.57 -35.37
C ASN A 75 19.86 11.40 -34.71
N PRO A 76 18.75 11.66 -35.43
CA PRO A 76 17.42 11.46 -34.85
C PRO A 76 17.03 9.98 -34.80
N SER A 77 16.38 9.56 -33.73
CA SER A 77 15.69 8.27 -33.65
C SER A 77 14.44 8.25 -34.53
N VAL A 78 13.88 7.06 -34.75
CA VAL A 78 12.46 6.94 -35.13
C VAL A 78 11.57 7.47 -34.01
N TRP A 79 10.31 7.81 -34.34
CA TRP A 79 9.33 8.16 -33.34
C TRP A 79 9.02 6.98 -32.41
N SER A 80 8.80 7.27 -31.13
CA SER A 80 8.33 6.27 -30.15
C SER A 80 6.97 5.69 -30.56
N PRO A 81 6.56 4.54 -30.04
CA PRO A 81 5.17 4.13 -30.03
C PRO A 81 4.29 5.26 -29.46
N VAL A 82 3.03 5.34 -29.93
CA VAL A 82 2.08 6.34 -29.44
C VAL A 82 1.63 5.98 -28.04
N ALA A 83 1.72 6.94 -27.12
CA ALA A 83 1.10 6.89 -25.83
C ALA A 83 -0.09 7.86 -25.76
N GLN A 84 -0.99 7.66 -24.79
CA GLN A 84 -2.20 8.46 -24.67
C GLN A 84 -2.60 8.70 -23.22
N TRP A 85 -3.30 9.80 -23.00
CA TRP A 85 -4.05 10.06 -21.78
C TRP A 85 -5.36 10.77 -22.09
N HIS A 86 -6.29 10.72 -21.16
CA HIS A 86 -7.55 11.44 -21.21
C HIS A 86 -7.68 12.35 -20.01
N MET A 87 -8.11 13.58 -20.24
CA MET A 87 -8.44 14.50 -19.15
C MET A 87 -9.75 14.07 -18.52
N GLY A 88 -9.80 14.04 -17.18
CA GLY A 88 -11.03 13.84 -16.44
C GLY A 88 -11.95 15.08 -16.48
N LEU A 89 -12.84 15.17 -15.51
CA LEU A 89 -13.70 16.32 -15.28
C LEU A 89 -12.96 17.32 -14.38
N LEU A 90 -12.52 18.44 -14.95
CA LEU A 90 -11.61 19.40 -14.29
C LEU A 90 -12.34 20.41 -13.42
N LYS A 91 -13.65 20.62 -13.65
CA LYS A 91 -14.46 21.62 -12.97
C LYS A 91 -15.67 20.98 -12.32
N THR A 92 -16.11 21.51 -11.18
CA THR A 92 -17.35 21.07 -10.52
C THR A 92 -18.56 21.18 -11.45
N ALA A 93 -18.60 22.22 -12.30
CA ALA A 93 -19.67 22.41 -13.29
C ALA A 93 -19.70 21.36 -14.41
N ASP A 94 -18.69 20.53 -14.55
CA ASP A 94 -18.66 19.40 -15.50
C ASP A 94 -19.60 18.27 -15.07
N TRP A 95 -19.90 18.19 -13.78
CA TRP A 95 -20.81 17.21 -13.22
C TRP A 95 -22.25 17.71 -13.30
N SER A 96 -23.12 16.95 -13.93
CA SER A 96 -24.59 17.10 -13.89
C SER A 96 -25.28 16.02 -13.07
N ALA A 97 -24.54 14.98 -12.69
CA ALA A 97 -24.97 13.89 -11.84
C ALA A 97 -25.24 14.39 -10.39
N LYS A 98 -26.19 13.74 -9.73
CA LYS A 98 -26.50 13.97 -8.31
C LYS A 98 -26.15 12.74 -7.50
N TRP A 99 -25.69 12.94 -6.27
CA TRP A 99 -25.50 11.83 -5.35
C TRP A 99 -26.83 11.15 -5.05
N ILE A 100 -26.86 9.83 -5.15
CA ILE A 100 -28.05 9.03 -4.84
C ILE A 100 -27.72 7.97 -3.78
N ALA A 101 -28.66 7.75 -2.88
CA ALA A 101 -28.61 6.69 -1.88
C ALA A 101 -29.85 5.80 -1.98
N ALA A 102 -29.78 4.58 -1.49
CA ALA A 102 -30.98 3.76 -1.34
C ALA A 102 -31.96 4.47 -0.40
N ALA A 103 -33.23 4.51 -0.80
CA ALA A 103 -34.27 5.11 0.07
C ALA A 103 -34.39 4.29 1.37
N ALA A 104 -34.62 4.98 2.47
CA ALA A 104 -35.07 4.33 3.68
C ALA A 104 -36.44 3.69 3.42
N GLN A 105 -36.58 2.42 3.72
CA GLN A 105 -37.88 1.75 3.59
C GLN A 105 -38.80 2.27 4.69
N THR A 106 -39.98 2.72 4.30
CA THR A 106 -41.06 3.02 5.23
C THR A 106 -42.00 1.85 5.31
N PHE A 107 -42.28 1.38 6.52
CA PHE A 107 -43.22 0.28 6.77
C PHE A 107 -44.55 0.81 7.29
N PRO A 108 -45.65 0.11 7.10
CA PRO A 108 -46.91 0.49 7.69
C PRO A 108 -46.80 0.65 9.21
N SER A 109 -47.46 1.66 9.78
CA SER A 109 -47.41 1.96 11.23
C SER A 109 -47.92 0.79 12.11
N THR A 110 -48.60 -0.16 11.52
CA THR A 110 -49.15 -1.36 12.20
C THR A 110 -48.13 -2.52 12.30
N THR A 111 -46.92 -2.38 11.70
CA THR A 111 -45.90 -3.40 11.73
C THR A 111 -44.99 -3.15 12.94
N HIS A 112 -44.90 -4.07 13.88
CA HIS A 112 -44.12 -3.96 15.11
C HIS A 112 -42.93 -4.93 15.09
N LEU A 113 -41.75 -4.44 15.50
CA LEU A 113 -40.58 -5.25 15.80
C LEU A 113 -40.62 -5.67 17.27
N VAL A 114 -40.62 -6.96 17.53
CA VAL A 114 -40.62 -7.50 18.90
C VAL A 114 -39.44 -8.47 19.04
N ILE A 115 -38.49 -8.15 19.92
CA ILE A 115 -37.40 -9.07 20.27
C ILE A 115 -37.96 -10.08 21.29
N ARG A 116 -37.97 -11.35 20.89
CA ARG A 116 -38.49 -12.45 21.73
C ARG A 116 -37.42 -13.04 22.64
N ARG A 117 -36.21 -13.22 22.12
CA ARG A 117 -35.05 -13.70 22.85
C ARG A 117 -33.77 -13.24 22.18
N ALA A 118 -32.77 -12.88 22.96
CA ALA A 118 -31.43 -12.61 22.46
C ALA A 118 -30.37 -13.21 23.41
N THR A 119 -29.45 -14.01 22.86
CA THR A 119 -28.32 -14.58 23.61
C THR A 119 -27.01 -14.15 22.97
N TYR A 120 -26.09 -13.65 23.81
CA TYR A 120 -24.75 -13.27 23.41
C TYR A 120 -23.77 -14.33 23.91
N GLU A 121 -23.07 -15.01 23.00
CA GLU A 121 -22.32 -16.22 23.34
C GLU A 121 -20.95 -16.25 22.67
N ALA A 122 -19.97 -16.85 23.33
CA ALA A 122 -18.66 -17.11 22.74
C ALA A 122 -18.75 -18.16 21.63
N ILE A 123 -18.02 -17.95 20.53
CA ILE A 123 -18.02 -18.88 19.38
C ILE A 123 -17.27 -20.18 19.74
N GLU A 124 -16.24 -20.10 20.59
CA GLU A 124 -15.32 -21.21 20.88
C GLU A 124 -15.43 -21.83 22.29
N ASN A 125 -16.32 -21.32 23.16
CA ASN A 125 -16.49 -21.88 24.52
C ASN A 125 -17.94 -21.75 25.05
N SER A 126 -18.19 -22.07 26.31
CA SER A 126 -19.53 -22.10 26.93
C SER A 126 -19.99 -20.76 27.53
N GLY A 127 -19.31 -19.66 27.31
CA GLY A 127 -19.77 -18.34 27.82
C GLY A 127 -21.02 -17.88 27.07
N VAL A 128 -22.17 -17.77 27.76
CA VAL A 128 -23.47 -17.34 27.22
C VAL A 128 -24.14 -16.37 28.17
N ALA A 129 -24.66 -15.27 27.65
CA ALA A 129 -25.45 -14.30 28.41
C ALA A 129 -26.78 -14.01 27.71
N ASP A 130 -27.89 -13.92 28.46
CA ASP A 130 -29.17 -13.40 27.98
C ASP A 130 -29.11 -11.87 27.94
N VAL A 131 -29.27 -11.31 26.74
CA VAL A 131 -29.20 -9.87 26.44
C VAL A 131 -30.53 -9.33 25.87
N THR A 132 -31.62 -10.09 26.01
CA THR A 132 -32.94 -9.77 25.42
C THR A 132 -33.38 -8.37 25.88
N ALA A 133 -33.32 -8.07 27.18
CA ALA A 133 -33.72 -6.78 27.72
C ALA A 133 -32.79 -5.62 27.28
N ALA A 134 -31.49 -5.89 27.17
CA ALA A 134 -30.52 -4.90 26.66
C ALA A 134 -30.80 -4.55 25.22
N LEU A 135 -30.99 -5.54 24.36
CA LEU A 135 -31.26 -5.35 22.94
C LEU A 135 -32.62 -4.67 22.71
N THR A 136 -33.66 -5.04 23.46
CA THR A 136 -35.01 -4.47 23.33
C THR A 136 -35.00 -2.94 23.58
N ARG A 137 -34.18 -2.45 24.51
CA ARG A 137 -34.06 -0.98 24.78
C ARG A 137 -33.56 -0.16 23.60
N HIS A 138 -32.89 -0.80 22.66
CA HIS A 138 -32.39 -0.15 21.44
C HIS A 138 -33.43 -0.13 20.30
N VAL A 139 -34.56 -0.80 20.42
CA VAL A 139 -35.66 -0.73 19.43
C VAL A 139 -36.31 0.65 19.51
N LYS A 140 -36.24 1.42 18.41
CA LYS A 140 -36.85 2.75 18.25
C LYS A 140 -37.69 2.75 16.99
N GLU A 141 -38.93 3.27 17.09
CA GLU A 141 -39.83 3.38 15.94
C GLU A 141 -39.97 2.09 15.12
N ASN A 142 -40.03 0.92 15.80
CA ASN A 142 -40.05 -0.40 15.19
C ASN A 142 -38.80 -0.78 14.37
N HIS A 143 -37.68 -0.14 14.64
CA HIS A 143 -36.37 -0.43 14.02
C HIS A 143 -35.33 -0.68 15.09
N LEU A 144 -34.36 -1.53 14.77
CA LEU A 144 -33.15 -1.77 15.53
C LEU A 144 -31.97 -1.55 14.61
N ASN A 145 -31.05 -0.70 15.01
CA ASN A 145 -29.78 -0.53 14.35
C ASN A 145 -28.72 -0.30 15.44
N VAL A 146 -28.01 -1.37 15.76
CA VAL A 146 -27.02 -1.37 16.85
C VAL A 146 -25.80 -2.18 16.47
N GLU A 147 -24.64 -1.73 16.90
CA GLU A 147 -23.43 -2.51 16.89
C GLU A 147 -23.45 -3.57 18.00
N VAL A 148 -23.20 -4.82 17.65
CA VAL A 148 -23.18 -5.96 18.57
C VAL A 148 -21.83 -6.02 19.25
N ASN A 149 -21.69 -5.45 20.44
CA ASN A 149 -20.47 -5.49 21.22
C ASN A 149 -20.77 -5.46 22.74
N ASN A 150 -19.75 -5.70 23.53
CA ASN A 150 -19.85 -5.74 25.01
C ASN A 150 -20.42 -4.45 25.59
N LYS A 151 -20.09 -3.29 25.03
CA LYS A 151 -20.58 -1.96 25.48
C LYS A 151 -22.07 -1.80 25.18
N THR A 152 -22.51 -2.12 23.99
CA THR A 152 -23.92 -2.02 23.59
C THR A 152 -24.81 -2.98 24.35
N LEU A 153 -24.34 -4.21 24.55
CA LEU A 153 -25.09 -5.27 25.23
C LEU A 153 -24.91 -5.24 26.75
N GLY A 154 -23.94 -4.48 27.25
CA GLY A 154 -23.72 -4.27 28.70
C GLY A 154 -23.07 -5.46 29.42
N ILE A 155 -22.53 -6.44 28.70
CA ILE A 155 -21.91 -7.65 29.26
C ILE A 155 -20.84 -8.22 28.33
N ASP A 156 -19.81 -8.84 28.92
CA ASP A 156 -18.82 -9.66 28.23
C ASP A 156 -18.95 -11.12 28.70
N PRO A 157 -19.58 -12.01 27.92
CA PRO A 157 -19.74 -13.41 28.32
C PRO A 157 -18.44 -14.22 28.26
N ALA A 158 -17.40 -13.73 27.58
CA ALA A 158 -16.15 -14.44 27.44
C ALA A 158 -15.01 -13.49 27.02
N LEU A 159 -14.20 -13.10 27.98
CA LEU A 159 -13.08 -12.14 27.79
C LEU A 159 -12.10 -12.61 26.71
N ASN A 160 -11.76 -11.72 25.78
CA ASN A 160 -10.81 -11.94 24.67
C ASN A 160 -11.16 -13.11 23.72
N LEU A 161 -12.44 -13.48 23.63
CA LEU A 161 -12.94 -14.45 22.67
C LEU A 161 -13.94 -13.78 21.72
N ALA A 162 -13.98 -14.24 20.48
CA ALA A 162 -14.99 -13.82 19.51
C ALA A 162 -16.37 -14.30 19.95
N LYS A 163 -17.37 -13.46 19.79
CA LYS A 163 -18.73 -13.71 20.26
C LYS A 163 -19.76 -13.58 19.13
N ARG A 164 -20.94 -14.13 19.39
CA ARG A 164 -22.09 -14.10 18.50
C ARG A 164 -23.34 -13.76 19.28
N LEU A 165 -24.17 -12.90 18.69
CA LEU A 165 -25.52 -12.61 19.13
C LEU A 165 -26.51 -13.48 18.33
N ARG A 166 -27.37 -14.23 19.03
CA ARG A 166 -28.54 -14.88 18.43
C ARG A 166 -29.77 -14.16 18.87
N VAL A 167 -30.64 -13.79 17.90
CA VAL A 167 -31.85 -13.01 18.16
C VAL A 167 -33.04 -13.73 17.53
N ASP A 168 -34.02 -14.08 18.35
CA ASP A 168 -35.34 -14.48 17.90
C ASP A 168 -36.26 -13.25 17.97
N TYR A 169 -36.87 -12.88 16.85
CA TYR A 169 -37.71 -11.69 16.77
C TYR A 169 -38.98 -11.92 15.92
N GLU A 170 -39.95 -11.10 16.13
CA GLU A 170 -41.16 -11.04 15.31
C GLU A 170 -41.24 -9.75 14.53
N TRP A 171 -41.61 -9.87 13.26
CA TRP A 171 -41.85 -8.75 12.37
C TRP A 171 -43.05 -9.05 11.47
N GLY A 172 -44.02 -8.11 11.43
CA GLY A 172 -45.23 -8.32 10.61
C GLY A 172 -46.00 -9.60 10.92
N GLY A 173 -46.03 -10.03 12.17
CA GLY A 173 -46.70 -11.26 12.63
C GLY A 173 -45.97 -12.56 12.27
N LYS A 174 -44.75 -12.50 11.75
CA LYS A 174 -43.90 -13.66 11.45
C LYS A 174 -42.73 -13.69 12.40
N SER A 175 -42.35 -14.92 12.83
CA SER A 175 -41.14 -15.13 13.66
C SER A 175 -39.93 -15.38 12.81
N PHE A 176 -38.80 -14.79 13.20
CA PHE A 176 -37.50 -14.91 12.56
C PHE A 176 -36.41 -15.18 13.58
N ARG A 177 -35.33 -15.80 13.12
CA ARG A 177 -34.09 -15.95 13.88
C ARG A 177 -32.93 -15.32 13.10
N LYS A 178 -32.11 -14.51 13.78
CA LYS A 178 -30.87 -13.95 13.24
C LYS A 178 -29.72 -14.34 14.14
N GLU A 179 -28.61 -14.72 13.53
CA GLU A 179 -27.28 -14.82 14.15
C GLU A 179 -26.38 -13.76 13.55
N ILE A 180 -25.63 -13.07 14.40
CA ILE A 180 -24.73 -12.00 14.00
C ILE A 180 -23.51 -11.98 14.92
N ASP A 181 -22.32 -11.90 14.33
CA ASP A 181 -21.08 -11.93 15.07
C ASP A 181 -20.77 -10.59 15.74
N GLU A 182 -19.92 -10.62 16.78
CA GLU A 182 -19.49 -9.44 17.51
C GLU A 182 -18.89 -8.39 16.58
N ASN A 183 -19.12 -7.12 16.89
CA ASN A 183 -18.74 -5.91 16.14
C ASN A 183 -19.48 -5.73 14.80
N GLN A 184 -20.37 -6.65 14.42
CA GLN A 184 -21.28 -6.40 13.30
C GLN A 184 -22.45 -5.50 13.72
N THR A 185 -23.04 -4.81 12.74
CA THR A 185 -24.24 -4.00 12.96
C THR A 185 -25.48 -4.83 12.73
N LEU A 186 -26.26 -5.06 13.80
CA LEU A 186 -27.57 -5.67 13.71
C LEU A 186 -28.59 -4.64 13.26
N VAL A 187 -29.14 -4.85 12.08
CA VAL A 187 -30.26 -4.05 11.57
C VAL A 187 -31.51 -4.94 11.43
N LEU A 188 -32.57 -4.57 12.15
CA LEU A 188 -33.87 -5.24 12.04
C LEU A 188 -34.94 -4.21 11.74
N PRO A 189 -35.90 -4.52 10.84
CA PRO A 189 -35.96 -5.79 10.08
C PRO A 189 -34.82 -5.87 9.05
N GLU A 190 -34.44 -7.08 8.66
CA GLU A 190 -33.34 -7.35 7.72
C GLU A 190 -33.48 -6.64 6.37
N GLU A 191 -34.69 -6.28 5.97
CA GLU A 191 -34.94 -5.54 4.72
C GLU A 191 -34.28 -4.16 4.67
N LEU A 192 -33.81 -3.64 5.83
CA LEU A 192 -33.04 -2.38 5.94
C LEU A 192 -31.53 -2.57 5.83
N ALA A 193 -31.03 -3.78 6.01
CA ALA A 193 -29.59 -4.09 5.99
C ALA A 193 -29.08 -4.41 4.59
N GLY A 194 -27.75 -4.43 4.44
CA GLY A 194 -27.02 -5.04 3.33
C GLY A 194 -26.75 -4.10 2.15
N VAL A 195 -25.99 -4.66 1.20
CA VAL A 195 -25.61 -4.03 -0.06
C VAL A 195 -26.84 -3.85 -0.94
N ARG A 196 -26.88 -2.75 -1.68
CA ARG A 196 -28.02 -2.41 -2.52
C ARG A 196 -27.69 -2.49 -4.00
N TYR A 197 -28.63 -3.04 -4.78
CA TYR A 197 -28.72 -2.81 -6.20
C TYR A 197 -29.29 -1.41 -6.48
N LEU A 198 -28.63 -0.68 -7.37
CA LEU A 198 -29.10 0.57 -7.97
C LEU A 198 -29.22 0.34 -9.47
N ARG A 199 -30.26 0.92 -10.14
CA ARG A 199 -30.51 0.65 -11.54
C ARG A 199 -31.23 1.78 -12.24
N LYS A 200 -30.82 2.06 -13.51
CA LYS A 200 -31.53 2.95 -14.44
C LYS A 200 -31.53 2.34 -15.85
N PRO A 201 -32.70 2.02 -16.44
CA PRO A 201 -32.81 1.74 -17.87
C PRO A 201 -32.76 3.05 -18.65
N PHE A 202 -32.20 3.01 -19.87
CA PHE A 202 -32.14 4.15 -20.78
C PHE A 202 -32.06 3.67 -22.23
N ASP A 203 -32.34 4.56 -23.19
CA ASP A 203 -32.38 4.22 -24.60
C ASP A 203 -31.46 5.17 -25.40
N LEU A 204 -30.60 4.64 -26.26
CA LEU A 204 -29.70 5.39 -27.14
C LEU A 204 -30.18 5.28 -28.57
N LYS A 205 -30.49 6.43 -29.20
CA LYS A 205 -31.15 6.48 -30.51
C LYS A 205 -30.19 6.37 -31.69
N LEU A 206 -28.94 6.73 -31.51
CA LEU A 206 -27.99 6.94 -32.60
C LEU A 206 -26.77 5.99 -32.51
N PRO A 207 -26.02 5.81 -33.58
CA PRO A 207 -24.78 5.08 -33.57
C PRO A 207 -23.75 5.75 -32.60
N ILE A 208 -23.18 4.97 -31.73
CA ILE A 208 -22.24 5.41 -30.69
C ILE A 208 -20.83 5.47 -31.29
N GLN A 209 -20.14 6.58 -31.08
CA GLN A 209 -18.73 6.75 -31.43
C GLN A 209 -17.83 6.46 -30.23
N ARG A 210 -18.20 7.01 -29.07
CA ARG A 210 -17.43 6.87 -27.83
C ARG A 210 -18.35 7.05 -26.62
N ALA A 211 -18.05 6.31 -25.54
CA ALA A 211 -18.74 6.53 -24.29
C ALA A 211 -17.77 6.39 -23.11
N VAL A 212 -17.84 7.33 -22.14
CA VAL A 212 -17.03 7.35 -20.93
C VAL A 212 -17.94 7.43 -19.74
N LEU A 213 -17.75 6.53 -18.79
CA LEU A 213 -18.42 6.54 -17.50
C LEU A 213 -17.48 7.14 -16.45
N TYR A 214 -17.91 8.20 -15.78
CA TYR A 214 -17.29 8.74 -14.57
C TYR A 214 -18.10 8.26 -13.38
N ALA A 215 -17.49 7.58 -12.41
CA ALA A 215 -18.22 7.02 -11.28
C ALA A 215 -17.41 7.11 -9.97
N THR A 216 -18.12 7.26 -8.86
CA THR A 216 -17.56 7.23 -7.51
C THR A 216 -18.65 6.90 -6.47
N ALA A 217 -18.22 6.65 -5.22
CA ALA A 217 -19.15 6.43 -4.10
C ALA A 217 -18.61 7.02 -2.79
N LEU A 218 -19.52 7.34 -1.91
CA LEU A 218 -19.32 7.37 -0.47
C LEU A 218 -19.63 5.96 0.02
N GLY A 219 -18.62 5.13 0.15
CA GLY A 219 -18.71 3.68 0.30
C GLY A 219 -17.90 2.98 -0.80
N LEU A 220 -18.28 1.76 -1.17
CA LEU A 220 -17.73 1.00 -2.29
C LEU A 220 -18.79 0.78 -3.36
N TYR A 221 -18.37 0.68 -4.61
CA TYR A 221 -19.29 0.41 -5.71
C TYR A 221 -18.70 -0.58 -6.73
N GLU A 222 -19.60 -1.28 -7.41
CA GLU A 222 -19.33 -2.03 -8.64
C GLU A 222 -20.41 -1.70 -9.66
N VAL A 223 -20.02 -1.22 -10.85
CA VAL A 223 -20.96 -0.83 -11.92
C VAL A 223 -21.05 -1.92 -12.96
N HIS A 224 -22.25 -2.12 -13.50
CA HIS A 224 -22.56 -2.99 -14.62
C HIS A 224 -23.31 -2.24 -15.72
N ILE A 225 -23.00 -2.57 -16.97
CA ILE A 225 -23.75 -2.11 -18.14
C ILE A 225 -24.19 -3.33 -18.97
N ASN A 226 -25.48 -3.46 -19.21
CA ASN A 226 -26.06 -4.54 -20.05
C ASN A 226 -25.66 -5.96 -19.61
N GLY A 227 -25.46 -6.21 -18.32
CA GLY A 227 -25.09 -7.51 -17.76
C GLY A 227 -23.59 -7.76 -17.71
N GLN A 228 -22.75 -6.77 -18.00
CA GLN A 228 -21.29 -6.87 -17.94
C GLN A 228 -20.74 -5.87 -16.90
N ARG A 229 -19.80 -6.34 -16.08
CA ARG A 229 -19.08 -5.50 -15.12
C ARG A 229 -18.22 -4.46 -15.85
N VAL A 230 -18.19 -3.23 -15.34
CA VAL A 230 -17.38 -2.13 -15.86
C VAL A 230 -16.01 -2.13 -15.17
N GLY A 231 -14.97 -2.32 -15.96
CA GLY A 231 -13.59 -2.33 -15.45
C GLY A 231 -13.28 -3.56 -14.59
N ASP A 232 -12.10 -3.55 -14.02
CA ASP A 232 -11.52 -4.62 -13.21
C ASP A 232 -11.12 -4.18 -11.80
N HIS A 233 -11.46 -2.93 -11.43
CA HIS A 233 -11.16 -2.39 -10.11
C HIS A 233 -11.97 -3.11 -9.04
N VAL A 234 -11.32 -3.52 -7.96
CA VAL A 234 -11.97 -3.96 -6.74
C VAL A 234 -11.83 -2.88 -5.67
N LEU A 235 -12.79 -2.80 -4.73
CA LEU A 235 -12.80 -1.83 -3.63
C LEU A 235 -12.75 -0.36 -4.08
N ALA A 236 -13.29 -0.03 -5.27
CA ALA A 236 -13.40 1.35 -5.73
C ALA A 236 -14.40 2.17 -4.86
N PRO A 237 -14.17 3.49 -4.63
CA PRO A 237 -13.27 4.36 -5.38
C PRO A 237 -11.83 4.49 -4.84
N ASP A 238 -11.51 4.30 -3.66
CA ASP A 238 -10.27 4.41 -2.90
C ASP A 238 -10.56 4.96 -1.50
N TRP A 239 -9.66 4.71 -0.55
CA TRP A 239 -9.73 5.30 0.77
C TRP A 239 -9.05 6.69 0.79
N THR A 240 -9.79 7.73 1.15
CA THR A 240 -9.35 9.10 1.38
C THR A 240 -9.98 9.65 2.65
N ASP A 241 -9.61 10.84 3.10
CA ASP A 241 -10.44 11.57 4.06
C ASP A 241 -11.71 12.06 3.33
N TYR A 242 -12.77 11.24 3.42
CA TYR A 242 -14.05 11.53 2.78
C TYR A 242 -14.72 12.82 3.27
N ARG A 243 -14.24 13.44 4.36
CA ARG A 243 -14.69 14.77 4.80
C ARG A 243 -14.20 15.88 3.86
N LYS A 244 -13.08 15.64 3.17
CA LYS A 244 -12.39 16.61 2.30
C LYS A 244 -12.49 16.28 0.82
N ARG A 245 -12.24 15.03 0.44
CA ARG A 245 -12.22 14.63 -0.98
C ARG A 245 -12.69 13.20 -1.23
N VAL A 246 -13.13 12.97 -2.47
CA VAL A 246 -13.48 11.64 -2.98
C VAL A 246 -12.85 11.47 -4.36
N ARG A 247 -12.25 10.31 -4.62
CA ARG A 247 -11.69 9.97 -5.93
C ARG A 247 -12.79 9.39 -6.83
N TYR A 248 -12.81 9.78 -8.11
CA TYR A 248 -13.65 9.14 -9.10
C TYR A 248 -12.83 8.42 -10.14
N GLN A 249 -13.40 7.36 -10.70
CA GLN A 249 -12.83 6.57 -11.78
C GLN A 249 -13.45 6.98 -13.11
N ALA A 250 -12.70 6.83 -14.20
CA ALA A 250 -13.16 7.05 -15.55
C ALA A 250 -12.94 5.78 -16.38
N TYR A 251 -14.02 5.26 -16.97
CA TYR A 251 -14.01 4.02 -17.73
C TYR A 251 -14.47 4.27 -19.16
N ASP A 252 -13.71 3.78 -20.16
CA ASP A 252 -14.22 3.67 -21.51
C ASP A 252 -15.20 2.48 -21.58
N VAL A 253 -16.47 2.78 -21.84
CA VAL A 253 -17.55 1.80 -21.88
C VAL A 253 -18.19 1.70 -23.25
N THR A 254 -17.53 2.18 -24.28
CA THR A 254 -18.03 2.24 -25.64
C THR A 254 -18.52 0.87 -26.13
N SER A 255 -17.75 -0.19 -25.89
CA SER A 255 -18.06 -1.56 -26.30
C SER A 255 -19.21 -2.23 -25.52
N LEU A 256 -19.59 -1.69 -24.36
CA LEU A 256 -20.65 -2.21 -23.50
C LEU A 256 -22.04 -1.67 -23.86
N LEU A 257 -22.10 -0.64 -24.68
CA LEU A 257 -23.33 0.04 -25.07
C LEU A 257 -23.80 -0.39 -26.46
N LYS A 258 -25.12 -0.30 -26.66
CA LYS A 258 -25.72 -0.55 -27.97
C LYS A 258 -26.79 0.49 -28.30
N ARG A 259 -27.12 0.63 -29.56
CA ARG A 259 -28.30 1.39 -29.99
C ARG A 259 -29.56 0.69 -29.46
N GLY A 260 -30.57 1.45 -28.99
CA GLY A 260 -31.80 0.95 -28.35
C GLY A 260 -31.64 0.83 -26.84
N ASP A 261 -32.32 -0.15 -26.28
CA ASP A 261 -32.43 -0.35 -24.83
C ASP A 261 -31.10 -0.75 -24.18
N ASN A 262 -30.71 0.02 -23.17
CA ASN A 262 -29.55 -0.20 -22.32
C ASN A 262 -29.96 -0.13 -20.85
N THR A 263 -29.08 -0.63 -19.98
CA THR A 263 -29.20 -0.53 -18.53
C THR A 263 -27.85 -0.24 -17.92
N ILE A 264 -27.80 0.75 -17.04
CA ILE A 264 -26.69 0.95 -16.10
C ILE A 264 -27.20 0.55 -14.70
N ALA A 265 -26.40 -0.23 -14.00
CA ALA A 265 -26.72 -0.72 -12.67
C ALA A 265 -25.45 -0.69 -11.80
N ALA A 266 -25.62 -0.64 -10.48
CA ALA A 266 -24.52 -0.67 -9.55
C ALA A 266 -24.87 -1.46 -8.30
N LEU A 267 -23.85 -2.06 -7.67
CA LEU A 267 -23.85 -2.47 -6.28
C LEU A 267 -23.26 -1.33 -5.45
N LEU A 268 -23.84 -1.03 -4.29
CA LEU A 268 -23.38 -0.01 -3.36
C LEU A 268 -23.23 -0.61 -1.97
N ALA A 269 -22.03 -0.55 -1.40
CA ALA A 269 -21.64 -1.12 -0.12
C ALA A 269 -21.00 -0.08 0.81
N ASN A 270 -20.80 -0.46 2.08
CA ASN A 270 -20.32 0.42 3.15
C ASN A 270 -18.86 0.90 2.95
N GLY A 271 -17.93 -0.03 2.74
CA GLY A 271 -16.51 0.24 2.61
C GLY A 271 -15.93 1.06 3.78
N TRP A 272 -14.85 1.81 3.52
CA TRP A 272 -14.22 2.70 4.50
C TRP A 272 -15.12 3.87 4.94
N PHE A 273 -16.14 4.25 4.14
CA PHE A 273 -16.99 5.39 4.47
C PHE A 273 -17.92 5.10 5.65
N SER A 274 -18.62 3.97 5.63
CA SER A 274 -19.64 3.63 6.62
C SER A 274 -19.50 2.23 7.24
N GLY A 275 -18.43 1.48 6.92
CA GLY A 275 -18.04 0.24 7.59
C GLY A 275 -17.13 0.49 8.79
N HIS A 276 -16.57 -0.59 9.36
CA HIS A 276 -15.58 -0.51 10.41
C HIS A 276 -14.22 -0.13 9.88
N ILE A 277 -13.53 0.77 10.59
CA ILE A 277 -12.13 1.11 10.41
C ILE A 277 -11.45 1.10 11.78
N GLY A 278 -10.19 0.69 11.82
CA GLY A 278 -9.41 0.66 13.08
C GLY A 278 -9.38 2.03 13.75
N ASN A 279 -9.42 2.07 15.06
CA ASN A 279 -9.50 3.25 15.93
C ASN A 279 -10.72 4.16 15.70
N GLY A 280 -11.17 4.35 14.45
CA GLY A 280 -12.34 5.15 14.09
C GLY A 280 -13.67 4.47 14.38
N GLY A 281 -13.68 3.13 14.55
CA GLY A 281 -14.90 2.36 14.75
C GLY A 281 -15.80 2.30 13.53
N ASN A 282 -17.11 2.13 13.75
CA ASN A 282 -18.10 2.03 12.70
C ASN A 282 -18.65 3.41 12.29
N GLN A 283 -18.85 3.63 10.97
CA GLN A 283 -19.46 4.84 10.42
C GLN A 283 -18.69 6.15 10.67
N PHE A 284 -17.37 6.08 10.73
CA PHE A 284 -16.49 7.21 11.07
C PHE A 284 -16.66 8.41 10.12
N PHE A 285 -16.72 8.17 8.80
CA PHE A 285 -16.87 9.23 7.80
C PHE A 285 -18.32 9.55 7.45
N GLY A 286 -19.26 8.63 7.72
CA GLY A 286 -20.68 8.82 7.46
C GLY A 286 -21.50 7.55 7.59
N LYS A 287 -22.83 7.71 7.68
CA LYS A 287 -23.74 6.61 8.01
C LYS A 287 -24.36 5.91 6.80
N VAL A 288 -24.59 6.64 5.71
CA VAL A 288 -25.38 6.17 4.58
C VAL A 288 -24.53 6.25 3.31
N PRO A 289 -24.18 5.13 2.69
CA PRO A 289 -23.48 5.12 1.41
C PRO A 289 -24.26 5.87 0.33
N ALA A 290 -23.52 6.52 -0.58
CA ALA A 290 -24.11 7.21 -1.72
C ALA A 290 -23.29 6.97 -2.99
N PHE A 291 -23.94 6.97 -4.13
CA PHE A 291 -23.34 6.71 -5.44
C PHE A 291 -23.49 7.93 -6.35
N LEU A 292 -22.47 8.22 -7.14
CA LEU A 292 -22.47 9.28 -8.15
C LEU A 292 -21.90 8.73 -9.45
N ALA A 293 -22.66 8.84 -10.53
CA ALA A 293 -22.21 8.41 -11.85
C ALA A 293 -22.74 9.31 -12.98
N GLN A 294 -21.87 9.58 -13.96
CA GLN A 294 -22.16 10.31 -15.17
C GLN A 294 -21.59 9.54 -16.37
N LEU A 295 -22.47 8.99 -17.18
CA LEU A 295 -22.13 8.36 -18.46
C LEU A 295 -22.29 9.40 -19.55
N GLU A 296 -21.23 9.68 -20.28
CA GLU A 296 -21.22 10.60 -21.42
C GLU A 296 -21.05 9.80 -22.72
N VAL A 297 -22.01 9.93 -23.62
CA VAL A 297 -22.05 9.25 -24.92
C VAL A 297 -21.88 10.27 -26.02
N THR A 298 -20.85 10.07 -26.86
CA THR A 298 -20.64 10.83 -28.08
C THR A 298 -21.10 9.97 -29.26
N TYR A 299 -22.01 10.49 -30.04
CA TYR A 299 -22.53 9.83 -31.22
C TYR A 299 -21.67 10.09 -32.48
N ALA A 300 -21.84 9.26 -33.50
CA ALA A 300 -21.10 9.36 -34.76
C ALA A 300 -21.28 10.70 -35.50
N ASP A 301 -22.36 11.40 -35.22
CA ASP A 301 -22.65 12.74 -35.76
C ASP A 301 -22.13 13.89 -34.90
N GLY A 302 -21.38 13.57 -33.84
CA GLY A 302 -20.78 14.55 -32.93
C GLY A 302 -21.68 15.04 -31.79
N ARG A 303 -22.97 14.69 -31.77
CA ARG A 303 -23.87 15.00 -30.65
C ARG A 303 -23.42 14.23 -29.42
N THR A 304 -23.70 14.82 -28.23
CA THR A 304 -23.42 14.21 -26.93
C THR A 304 -24.69 14.06 -26.12
N GLU A 305 -24.79 12.93 -25.40
CA GLU A 305 -25.87 12.65 -24.45
C GLU A 305 -25.29 12.28 -23.10
N ARG A 306 -25.96 12.66 -21.99
CA ARG A 306 -25.56 12.32 -20.63
C ARG A 306 -26.63 11.51 -19.93
N ILE A 307 -26.24 10.37 -19.42
CA ILE A 307 -27.03 9.54 -18.52
C ILE A 307 -26.39 9.66 -17.12
N VAL A 308 -27.14 10.22 -16.18
CA VAL A 308 -26.62 10.60 -14.87
C VAL A 308 -27.38 9.93 -13.74
N THR A 309 -26.77 9.88 -12.56
CA THR A 309 -27.49 9.57 -11.31
C THR A 309 -28.41 10.72 -10.94
N ASP A 310 -29.66 10.40 -10.71
CA ASP A 310 -30.76 11.31 -10.40
C ASP A 310 -31.93 10.57 -9.73
N ALA A 311 -33.05 11.26 -9.46
CA ALA A 311 -34.23 10.68 -8.83
C ALA A 311 -34.95 9.60 -9.66
N SER A 312 -34.60 9.41 -10.94
CA SER A 312 -35.17 8.36 -11.79
C SER A 312 -34.60 6.96 -11.56
N TRP A 313 -33.48 6.88 -10.85
CA TRP A 313 -32.91 5.61 -10.44
C TRP A 313 -33.79 4.89 -9.43
N LYS A 314 -33.67 3.58 -9.41
CA LYS A 314 -34.34 2.72 -8.45
C LYS A 314 -33.37 1.83 -7.71
N SER A 315 -33.70 1.45 -6.47
CA SER A 315 -32.93 0.55 -5.62
C SER A 315 -33.70 -0.72 -5.25
N HIS A 316 -32.96 -1.78 -4.98
CA HIS A 316 -33.48 -3.08 -4.51
C HIS A 316 -32.45 -3.75 -3.58
N ARG A 317 -32.90 -4.68 -2.75
CA ARG A 317 -32.02 -5.53 -1.94
C ARG A 317 -31.18 -6.42 -2.86
N SER A 318 -29.90 -6.58 -2.53
CA SER A 318 -29.00 -7.56 -3.17
C SER A 318 -28.91 -8.84 -2.34
N PRO A 319 -28.32 -9.93 -2.86
CA PRO A 319 -28.03 -11.14 -2.09
C PRO A 319 -26.94 -10.96 -1.03
N ILE A 320 -26.19 -9.85 -1.07
CA ILE A 320 -25.18 -9.52 -0.06
C ILE A 320 -25.91 -8.88 1.13
N LEU A 321 -26.09 -9.66 2.20
CA LEU A 321 -26.85 -9.29 3.37
C LEU A 321 -26.07 -8.34 4.28
N SER A 322 -24.77 -8.52 4.36
CA SER A 322 -23.82 -7.64 5.03
C SER A 322 -22.46 -7.74 4.36
N SER A 323 -21.67 -6.67 4.43
CA SER A 323 -20.28 -6.70 3.98
C SER A 323 -19.48 -5.64 4.72
N ASP A 324 -18.33 -6.05 5.24
CA ASP A 324 -17.43 -5.19 6.00
C ASP A 324 -15.99 -5.72 5.90
N PHE A 325 -14.99 -4.84 5.89
CA PHE A 325 -13.60 -5.26 5.74
C PHE A 325 -13.11 -6.16 6.87
N MET A 326 -13.53 -5.91 8.10
CA MET A 326 -13.04 -6.64 9.28
C MET A 326 -13.88 -7.88 9.59
N LEU A 327 -15.16 -7.80 9.23
CA LEU A 327 -16.14 -8.80 9.65
C LEU A 327 -16.33 -9.88 8.59
N GLY A 328 -16.23 -9.52 7.31
CA GLY A 328 -16.47 -10.40 6.18
C GLY A 328 -17.77 -10.11 5.45
N GLU A 329 -18.24 -11.06 4.65
CA GLU A 329 -19.44 -10.95 3.80
C GLU A 329 -20.44 -12.07 4.06
N ASP A 330 -21.71 -11.72 4.24
CA ASP A 330 -22.86 -12.64 4.31
C ASP A 330 -23.61 -12.63 2.98
N TYR A 331 -23.66 -13.77 2.28
CA TYR A 331 -24.31 -13.90 0.97
C TYR A 331 -25.36 -15.01 0.97
N ASP A 332 -26.56 -14.68 0.50
CA ASP A 332 -27.64 -15.67 0.29
C ASP A 332 -27.99 -15.79 -1.20
N ALA A 333 -27.45 -16.82 -1.85
CA ALA A 333 -27.64 -17.05 -3.28
C ALA A 333 -29.12 -17.25 -3.70
N ARG A 334 -29.99 -17.60 -2.77
CA ARG A 334 -31.44 -17.75 -3.03
C ARG A 334 -32.12 -16.40 -3.31
N LEU A 335 -31.47 -15.28 -2.93
CA LEU A 335 -31.97 -13.91 -3.11
C LEU A 335 -31.46 -13.26 -4.39
N GLU A 336 -30.70 -13.96 -5.22
CA GLU A 336 -30.21 -13.44 -6.49
C GLU A 336 -31.36 -13.00 -7.39
N VAL A 337 -31.27 -11.79 -7.94
CA VAL A 337 -32.22 -11.25 -8.91
C VAL A 337 -31.66 -11.46 -10.32
N LYS A 338 -32.11 -12.50 -11.01
CA LYS A 338 -31.62 -12.79 -12.36
C LYS A 338 -31.86 -11.64 -13.31
N GLY A 339 -30.79 -11.16 -13.96
CA GLY A 339 -30.85 -10.07 -14.92
C GLY A 339 -31.04 -8.67 -14.28
N TRP A 340 -30.66 -8.48 -13.00
CA TRP A 340 -30.75 -7.21 -12.28
C TRP A 340 -30.05 -6.07 -13.00
N ASP A 341 -29.02 -6.37 -13.77
CA ASP A 341 -28.15 -5.48 -14.53
C ASP A 341 -28.41 -5.50 -16.06
N LYS A 342 -29.50 -6.21 -16.52
CA LYS A 342 -29.81 -6.36 -17.95
C LYS A 342 -31.05 -5.56 -18.36
N PRO A 343 -31.16 -5.12 -19.62
CA PRO A 343 -32.41 -4.56 -20.16
C PRO A 343 -33.59 -5.52 -20.01
N GLY A 344 -34.80 -4.97 -19.96
CA GLY A 344 -36.06 -5.76 -19.95
C GLY A 344 -36.50 -6.28 -18.58
N LEU A 345 -35.75 -6.08 -17.50
CA LEU A 345 -36.18 -6.48 -16.15
C LEU A 345 -37.41 -5.66 -15.70
N ASN A 346 -38.46 -6.34 -15.24
CA ASN A 346 -39.57 -5.69 -14.59
C ASN A 346 -39.16 -5.19 -13.18
N ASN A 347 -38.89 -3.91 -13.07
CA ASN A 347 -38.46 -3.26 -11.83
C ASN A 347 -39.62 -2.55 -11.06
N ARG A 348 -40.87 -2.97 -11.23
CA ARG A 348 -42.04 -2.36 -10.54
C ARG A 348 -41.93 -2.45 -9.01
N LYS A 349 -41.30 -3.51 -8.48
CA LYS A 349 -41.06 -3.71 -7.05
C LYS A 349 -39.86 -2.95 -6.50
N TRP A 350 -39.06 -2.31 -7.37
CA TRP A 350 -37.90 -1.54 -6.96
C TRP A 350 -38.36 -0.14 -6.49
N VAL A 351 -37.74 0.33 -5.40
CA VAL A 351 -38.09 1.62 -4.80
C VAL A 351 -37.25 2.76 -5.39
N PRO A 352 -37.78 3.99 -5.50
CA PRO A 352 -36.98 5.14 -5.90
C PRO A 352 -35.80 5.36 -4.98
N VAL A 353 -34.70 5.90 -5.50
CA VAL A 353 -33.54 6.36 -4.69
C VAL A 353 -33.83 7.71 -4.04
N THR A 354 -33.05 8.06 -3.02
CA THR A 354 -33.04 9.43 -2.42
C THR A 354 -31.86 10.21 -3.01
N VAL A 355 -32.12 11.40 -3.50
CA VAL A 355 -31.09 12.36 -3.92
C VAL A 355 -30.53 13.07 -2.69
N ARG A 356 -29.19 13.20 -2.62
CA ARG A 356 -28.47 13.83 -1.51
C ARG A 356 -27.62 14.99 -2.00
N ASP A 357 -27.41 15.98 -1.14
CA ASP A 357 -26.42 17.03 -1.36
C ASP A 357 -25.12 16.69 -0.59
N GLU A 358 -24.07 16.45 -1.35
CA GLU A 358 -22.72 16.17 -0.86
C GLU A 358 -21.69 17.09 -1.57
N SER A 359 -22.15 18.27 -1.98
CA SER A 359 -21.40 19.25 -2.81
C SER A 359 -20.17 19.85 -2.12
N SER A 360 -20.08 19.74 -0.79
CA SER A 360 -18.91 20.20 -0.02
C SER A 360 -17.63 19.40 -0.23
N ARG A 361 -17.74 18.19 -0.78
CA ARG A 361 -16.60 17.30 -1.02
C ARG A 361 -15.98 17.55 -2.38
N LYS A 362 -14.65 17.64 -2.41
CA LYS A 362 -13.92 17.80 -3.66
C LYS A 362 -13.87 16.47 -4.42
N LEU A 363 -14.33 16.47 -5.67
CA LEU A 363 -14.19 15.34 -6.59
C LEU A 363 -12.86 15.45 -7.36
N GLU A 364 -12.02 14.42 -7.29
CA GLU A 364 -10.76 14.35 -8.00
C GLU A 364 -10.65 13.02 -8.74
N SER A 365 -9.99 13.02 -9.91
CA SER A 365 -9.72 11.76 -10.62
C SER A 365 -8.76 10.88 -9.85
N GLN A 366 -8.92 9.57 -9.98
CA GLN A 366 -7.93 8.60 -9.50
C GLN A 366 -6.58 8.84 -10.18
N VAL A 367 -5.50 8.84 -9.39
CA VAL A 367 -4.13 9.09 -9.86
C VAL A 367 -3.20 7.91 -9.64
N MET A 368 -3.54 7.01 -8.70
CA MET A 368 -2.76 5.81 -8.41
C MET A 368 -3.30 4.59 -9.15
N GLN A 369 -2.51 3.54 -9.17
CA GLN A 369 -2.93 2.23 -9.65
C GLN A 369 -4.12 1.73 -8.80
N PRO A 370 -5.18 1.18 -9.43
CA PRO A 370 -6.33 0.65 -8.70
C PRO A 370 -5.98 -0.62 -7.93
N VAL A 371 -6.80 -0.93 -6.95
CA VAL A 371 -6.80 -2.28 -6.35
C VAL A 371 -7.38 -3.25 -7.36
N ARG A 372 -6.70 -4.37 -7.58
CA ARG A 372 -7.07 -5.43 -8.52
C ARG A 372 -6.89 -6.83 -7.93
N GLU A 373 -7.49 -7.81 -8.57
CA GLU A 373 -7.10 -9.21 -8.43
C GLU A 373 -5.76 -9.42 -9.12
N ILE A 374 -4.74 -9.85 -8.37
CA ILE A 374 -3.35 -9.93 -8.86
C ILE A 374 -3.01 -11.34 -9.35
N CYS A 375 -3.36 -12.36 -8.58
CA CYS A 375 -3.13 -13.77 -8.92
C CYS A 375 -4.01 -14.70 -8.06
N GLU A 376 -4.03 -15.98 -8.45
CA GLU A 376 -4.71 -17.05 -7.71
C GLU A 376 -3.71 -17.96 -7.01
N LEU A 377 -4.07 -18.44 -5.82
CA LEU A 377 -3.34 -19.46 -5.06
C LEU A 377 -4.23 -20.71 -4.88
N LYS A 378 -3.70 -21.85 -5.26
CA LYS A 378 -4.36 -23.15 -5.03
C LYS A 378 -3.85 -23.77 -3.72
N PRO A 379 -4.69 -24.43 -2.95
CA PRO A 379 -4.31 -25.08 -1.71
C PRO A 379 -3.21 -26.15 -1.93
N LYS A 380 -2.26 -26.19 -1.02
CA LYS A 380 -1.20 -27.21 -0.96
C LYS A 380 -1.67 -28.47 -0.23
N THR A 381 -2.45 -28.27 0.85
CA THR A 381 -2.97 -29.40 1.66
C THR A 381 -4.39 -29.10 2.17
N ILE A 382 -5.11 -30.17 2.51
CA ILE A 382 -6.40 -30.13 3.20
C ILE A 382 -6.33 -31.10 4.37
N LYS A 383 -6.69 -30.62 5.56
CA LYS A 383 -6.75 -31.43 6.79
C LYS A 383 -8.11 -31.28 7.45
N GLU A 384 -8.51 -32.28 8.23
CA GLU A 384 -9.71 -32.27 9.06
C GLU A 384 -9.30 -32.36 10.54
N PRO A 385 -8.94 -31.25 11.20
CA PRO A 385 -8.53 -31.28 12.60
C PRO A 385 -9.68 -31.62 13.56
N LYS A 386 -10.93 -31.33 13.14
CA LYS A 386 -12.15 -31.69 13.86
C LYS A 386 -13.18 -32.19 12.85
N PRO A 387 -14.05 -33.18 13.22
CA PRO A 387 -15.08 -33.66 12.32
C PRO A 387 -15.94 -32.55 11.71
N GLY A 388 -16.04 -32.50 10.39
CA GLY A 388 -16.77 -31.48 9.63
C GLY A 388 -16.10 -30.11 9.51
N SER A 389 -14.87 -29.96 10.00
CA SER A 389 -14.05 -28.75 9.86
C SER A 389 -12.86 -29.04 8.93
N TRP A 390 -12.85 -28.44 7.74
CA TRP A 390 -11.84 -28.68 6.71
C TRP A 390 -10.92 -27.47 6.58
N VAL A 391 -9.64 -27.64 6.96
CA VAL A 391 -8.63 -26.59 6.92
C VAL A 391 -7.75 -26.73 5.68
N TYR A 392 -7.76 -25.72 4.83
CA TYR A 392 -6.96 -25.59 3.61
C TYR A 392 -5.73 -24.72 3.90
N ASP A 393 -4.52 -25.19 3.55
CA ASP A 393 -3.28 -24.42 3.58
C ASP A 393 -2.97 -23.95 2.15
N LEU A 394 -2.97 -22.64 1.92
CA LEU A 394 -2.58 -22.05 0.63
C LEU A 394 -1.06 -22.04 0.42
N GLY A 395 -0.27 -22.31 1.47
CA GLY A 395 1.19 -22.29 1.42
C GLY A 395 1.83 -20.91 1.46
N GLN A 396 1.02 -19.85 1.40
CA GLN A 396 1.43 -18.44 1.44
C GLN A 396 0.45 -17.63 2.29
N ASN A 397 0.96 -16.84 3.23
CA ASN A 397 0.15 -15.80 3.89
C ASN A 397 -0.12 -14.69 2.89
N MET A 398 -1.37 -14.47 2.53
CA MET A 398 -1.81 -13.59 1.46
C MET A 398 -2.88 -12.60 1.94
N VAL A 399 -3.21 -11.65 1.10
CA VAL A 399 -4.35 -10.74 1.31
C VAL A 399 -5.29 -10.82 0.12
N GLY A 400 -6.58 -10.95 0.41
CA GLY A 400 -7.60 -11.07 -0.61
C GLY A 400 -8.85 -11.80 -0.12
N VAL A 401 -9.46 -12.57 -1.00
CA VAL A 401 -10.70 -13.31 -0.74
C VAL A 401 -10.56 -14.77 -1.16
N VAL A 402 -11.53 -15.59 -0.73
CA VAL A 402 -11.66 -16.97 -1.18
C VAL A 402 -12.72 -17.06 -2.27
N GLN A 403 -12.34 -17.61 -3.42
CA GLN A 403 -13.35 -18.15 -4.36
C GLN A 403 -13.74 -19.55 -3.91
N LEU A 404 -15.01 -19.69 -3.53
CA LEU A 404 -15.64 -20.95 -3.12
C LEU A 404 -16.27 -21.62 -4.34
N LYS A 405 -15.98 -22.92 -4.55
CA LYS A 405 -16.64 -23.78 -5.52
C LYS A 405 -17.31 -24.95 -4.80
N VAL A 406 -18.63 -25.05 -4.82
CA VAL A 406 -19.39 -25.98 -3.99
C VAL A 406 -20.64 -26.51 -4.71
N SER A 407 -21.06 -27.68 -4.32
CA SER A 407 -22.37 -28.25 -4.70
C SER A 407 -23.04 -28.80 -3.44
N ALA A 408 -24.14 -28.18 -3.02
CA ALA A 408 -24.87 -28.54 -1.81
C ALA A 408 -26.37 -28.21 -1.98
N PRO A 409 -27.27 -28.82 -1.19
CA PRO A 409 -28.70 -28.51 -1.22
C PRO A 409 -29.00 -27.03 -0.94
N ALA A 410 -30.13 -26.55 -1.49
CA ALA A 410 -30.59 -25.18 -1.21
C ALA A 410 -30.77 -24.95 0.29
N GLY A 411 -30.27 -23.79 0.76
CA GLY A 411 -30.31 -23.43 2.18
C GLY A 411 -29.13 -23.94 3.00
N THR A 412 -28.22 -24.75 2.42
CA THR A 412 -26.96 -25.10 3.11
C THR A 412 -26.14 -23.85 3.35
N ARG A 413 -25.84 -23.55 4.62
CA ARG A 413 -24.97 -22.45 5.01
C ARG A 413 -23.53 -22.94 5.16
N ILE A 414 -22.66 -22.40 4.36
CA ILE A 414 -21.21 -22.63 4.40
C ILE A 414 -20.56 -21.46 5.08
N THR A 415 -19.65 -21.74 6.03
CA THR A 415 -18.87 -20.75 6.75
C THR A 415 -17.42 -20.89 6.36
N LEU A 416 -16.78 -19.79 5.95
CA LEU A 416 -15.35 -19.65 5.67
C LEU A 416 -14.74 -18.82 6.80
N ARG A 417 -13.76 -19.39 7.51
CA ARG A 417 -12.97 -18.69 8.52
C ARG A 417 -11.52 -18.56 8.05
N HIS A 418 -10.90 -17.43 8.32
CA HIS A 418 -9.56 -17.10 7.82
C HIS A 418 -8.58 -16.94 8.98
N ALA A 419 -7.33 -17.42 8.80
CA ALA A 419 -6.26 -17.21 9.78
C ALA A 419 -4.88 -17.22 9.11
N GLU A 420 -3.93 -16.54 9.74
CA GLU A 420 -2.53 -16.52 9.32
C GLU A 420 -1.75 -17.76 9.81
N MET A 421 -2.13 -18.31 10.95
CA MET A 421 -1.40 -19.37 11.66
C MET A 421 -2.35 -20.47 12.16
N LEU A 422 -1.79 -21.64 12.46
CA LEU A 422 -2.49 -22.75 13.10
C LEU A 422 -2.01 -22.95 14.54
N LYS A 423 -2.90 -23.43 15.40
CA LYS A 423 -2.55 -24.01 16.69
C LYS A 423 -1.86 -25.37 16.52
N PRO A 424 -1.17 -25.92 17.54
CA PRO A 424 -0.50 -27.21 17.45
C PRO A 424 -1.45 -28.39 17.11
N ASP A 425 -2.74 -28.27 17.45
CA ASP A 425 -3.78 -29.25 17.11
C ASP A 425 -4.28 -29.15 15.65
N GLY A 426 -3.73 -28.22 14.86
CA GLY A 426 -4.09 -27.98 13.47
C GLY A 426 -5.33 -27.11 13.28
N THR A 427 -5.98 -26.62 14.34
CA THR A 427 -7.06 -25.64 14.25
C THR A 427 -6.54 -24.24 14.03
N LEU A 428 -7.40 -23.33 13.56
CA LEU A 428 -7.04 -21.95 13.29
C LEU A 428 -6.62 -21.21 14.57
N TYR A 429 -5.55 -20.41 14.49
CA TYR A 429 -5.21 -19.41 15.51
C TYR A 429 -5.81 -18.07 15.10
N THR A 430 -6.84 -17.61 15.80
CA THR A 430 -7.63 -16.42 15.48
C THR A 430 -7.58 -15.34 16.58
N ARG A 431 -6.90 -15.59 17.71
CA ARG A 431 -6.87 -14.63 18.82
C ARG A 431 -6.20 -13.29 18.44
N ASN A 432 -5.24 -13.33 17.52
CA ASN A 432 -4.55 -12.14 17.02
C ASN A 432 -5.38 -11.31 16.03
N LEU A 433 -6.54 -11.79 15.62
CA LEU A 433 -7.50 -11.02 14.82
C LEU A 433 -8.24 -9.98 15.67
N ARG A 434 -8.21 -10.13 16.99
CA ARG A 434 -8.86 -9.26 17.99
C ARG A 434 -10.37 -9.13 17.69
N GLY A 435 -10.85 -7.91 17.39
CA GLY A 435 -12.24 -7.61 17.06
C GLY A 435 -12.65 -7.87 15.60
N ALA A 436 -11.76 -8.42 14.75
CA ALA A 436 -12.06 -8.77 13.36
C ALA A 436 -12.25 -10.29 13.20
N PRO A 437 -13.47 -10.84 13.23
CA PRO A 437 -13.69 -12.28 13.10
C PRO A 437 -13.21 -12.86 11.78
N SER A 438 -13.17 -12.08 10.71
CA SER A 438 -12.72 -12.48 9.36
C SER A 438 -13.46 -13.74 8.87
N ILE A 439 -14.80 -13.65 8.84
CA ILE A 439 -15.70 -14.77 8.53
C ILE A 439 -16.60 -14.41 7.36
N ASP A 440 -16.63 -15.26 6.34
CA ASP A 440 -17.59 -15.16 5.25
C ASP A 440 -18.63 -16.28 5.34
N HIS A 441 -19.87 -15.98 4.95
CA HIS A 441 -20.95 -16.93 4.90
C HIS A 441 -21.58 -16.97 3.51
N TYR A 442 -21.80 -18.18 3.01
CA TYR A 442 -22.49 -18.44 1.76
C TYR A 442 -23.66 -19.39 1.98
N VAL A 443 -24.86 -18.96 1.59
CA VAL A 443 -26.06 -19.86 1.60
C VAL A 443 -26.35 -20.31 0.17
N CYS A 444 -26.23 -21.61 -0.04
CA CYS A 444 -26.44 -22.25 -1.36
C CYS A 444 -27.89 -22.11 -1.86
N LYS A 445 -28.05 -21.93 -3.17
CA LYS A 445 -29.37 -21.96 -3.84
C LYS A 445 -29.76 -23.35 -4.35
N GLY A 446 -28.80 -24.30 -4.47
CA GLY A 446 -29.04 -25.69 -4.83
C GLY A 446 -29.03 -25.97 -6.34
N ASP A 447 -28.43 -25.08 -7.14
CA ASP A 447 -28.38 -25.16 -8.61
C ASP A 447 -27.16 -25.96 -9.12
N GLY A 448 -26.76 -27.04 -8.45
CA GLY A 448 -25.61 -27.88 -8.84
C GLY A 448 -24.29 -27.27 -8.34
N VAL A 449 -23.32 -27.06 -9.24
CA VAL A 449 -22.02 -26.41 -8.86
C VAL A 449 -22.18 -24.89 -8.82
N GLU A 450 -21.99 -24.33 -7.65
CA GLU A 450 -22.03 -22.88 -7.40
C GLU A 450 -20.60 -22.35 -7.19
N ILE A 451 -20.29 -21.22 -7.82
CA ILE A 451 -19.01 -20.52 -7.67
C ILE A 451 -19.30 -19.12 -7.14
N TRP A 452 -18.67 -18.77 -6.05
CA TRP A 452 -18.87 -17.49 -5.38
C TRP A 452 -17.55 -16.97 -4.78
N GLN A 453 -17.40 -15.65 -4.71
CA GLN A 453 -16.37 -14.95 -3.92
C GLN A 453 -16.94 -13.66 -3.35
N PRO A 454 -16.49 -13.22 -2.16
CA PRO A 454 -16.86 -11.93 -1.58
C PRO A 454 -16.44 -10.77 -2.49
N ARG A 455 -17.18 -9.64 -2.45
CA ARG A 455 -16.96 -8.49 -3.33
C ARG A 455 -16.48 -7.25 -2.62
N PHE A 456 -16.93 -7.02 -1.37
CA PHE A 456 -16.71 -5.76 -0.66
C PHE A 456 -16.03 -5.95 0.69
N THR A 457 -15.25 -7.01 0.82
CA THR A 457 -14.38 -7.32 1.96
C THR A 457 -13.05 -7.87 1.48
N PHE A 458 -12.10 -8.01 2.39
CA PHE A 458 -10.85 -8.76 2.20
C PHE A 458 -10.29 -9.22 3.55
N HIS A 459 -9.46 -10.26 3.52
CA HIS A 459 -8.83 -10.87 4.69
C HIS A 459 -7.33 -11.04 4.47
N GLY A 460 -6.57 -11.05 5.58
CA GLY A 460 -5.18 -11.50 5.60
C GLY A 460 -5.11 -12.92 6.15
N PHE A 461 -4.62 -13.88 5.37
CA PHE A 461 -4.66 -15.29 5.76
C PHE A 461 -3.74 -16.19 4.93
N ARG A 462 -3.33 -17.29 5.54
CA ARG A 462 -2.73 -18.45 4.87
C ARG A 462 -3.67 -19.65 4.89
N TYR A 463 -4.48 -19.77 5.95
CA TYR A 463 -5.35 -20.90 6.20
C TYR A 463 -6.82 -20.51 6.11
N VAL A 464 -7.61 -21.39 5.48
CA VAL A 464 -9.06 -21.25 5.35
C VAL A 464 -9.74 -22.47 5.93
N GLU A 465 -10.60 -22.28 6.90
CA GLU A 465 -11.48 -23.34 7.44
C GLU A 465 -12.85 -23.27 6.78
N ILE A 466 -13.32 -24.40 6.27
CA ILE A 466 -14.70 -24.57 5.78
C ILE A 466 -15.49 -25.44 6.74
N THR A 467 -16.69 -24.98 7.11
CA THR A 467 -17.69 -25.75 7.85
C THR A 467 -19.06 -25.63 7.18
N GLY A 468 -20.02 -26.51 7.58
CA GLY A 468 -21.38 -26.53 7.02
C GLY A 468 -21.59 -27.54 5.89
N LEU A 469 -20.53 -28.23 5.44
CA LEU A 469 -20.63 -29.33 4.47
C LEU A 469 -20.74 -30.70 5.17
N THR A 470 -21.58 -31.61 4.67
CA THR A 470 -21.71 -32.97 5.19
C THR A 470 -20.61 -33.92 4.74
N ASN A 471 -20.06 -33.68 3.54
CA ASN A 471 -19.01 -34.48 2.94
C ASN A 471 -17.72 -33.67 2.80
N ARG A 472 -16.56 -34.38 2.73
CA ARG A 472 -15.27 -33.78 2.45
C ARG A 472 -15.33 -33.00 1.14
N PRO A 473 -15.02 -31.68 1.17
CA PRO A 473 -14.94 -30.90 -0.06
C PRO A 473 -13.69 -31.26 -0.88
N ASN A 474 -13.75 -30.99 -2.19
CA ASN A 474 -12.64 -31.22 -3.10
C ASN A 474 -11.49 -30.22 -2.84
N SER A 475 -10.30 -30.53 -3.36
CA SER A 475 -9.15 -29.62 -3.30
C SER A 475 -9.38 -28.30 -4.04
N ASP A 476 -10.21 -28.28 -5.07
CA ASP A 476 -10.58 -27.10 -5.84
C ASP A 476 -11.79 -26.33 -5.30
N ALA A 477 -12.31 -26.73 -4.11
CA ALA A 477 -13.39 -25.99 -3.44
C ALA A 477 -12.94 -24.61 -2.96
N VAL A 478 -11.64 -24.42 -2.72
CA VAL A 478 -11.02 -23.15 -2.31
C VAL A 478 -9.99 -22.71 -3.33
N THR A 479 -10.05 -21.45 -3.72
CA THR A 479 -8.98 -20.74 -4.42
C THR A 479 -8.78 -19.42 -3.70
N GLY A 480 -7.54 -19.12 -3.25
CA GLY A 480 -7.18 -17.81 -2.75
C GLY A 480 -7.04 -16.83 -3.91
N VAL A 481 -7.82 -15.76 -3.92
CA VAL A 481 -7.73 -14.67 -4.91
C VAL A 481 -7.01 -13.50 -4.25
N VAL A 482 -5.77 -13.28 -4.65
CA VAL A 482 -4.90 -12.23 -4.09
C VAL A 482 -5.30 -10.88 -4.65
N ILE A 483 -5.50 -9.89 -3.78
CA ILE A 483 -5.74 -8.50 -4.18
C ILE A 483 -4.62 -7.58 -3.69
N GLY A 484 -4.48 -6.42 -4.32
CA GLY A 484 -3.54 -5.36 -3.95
C GLY A 484 -3.64 -4.17 -4.90
N SER A 485 -3.11 -3.02 -4.50
CA SER A 485 -2.88 -1.92 -5.47
C SER A 485 -1.89 -2.41 -6.53
N ASP A 486 -2.28 -2.33 -7.81
CA ASP A 486 -1.56 -2.95 -8.94
C ASP A 486 -0.26 -2.18 -9.30
N THR A 487 0.63 -2.06 -8.30
CA THR A 487 1.95 -1.45 -8.48
C THR A 487 2.89 -2.41 -9.20
N SER A 488 3.42 -1.98 -10.34
CA SER A 488 4.32 -2.80 -11.15
C SER A 488 5.60 -3.14 -10.40
N ARG A 489 6.01 -4.39 -10.42
CA ARG A 489 7.27 -4.83 -9.82
C ARG A 489 8.44 -4.23 -10.59
N THR A 490 9.38 -3.59 -9.88
CA THR A 490 10.59 -2.95 -10.44
C THR A 490 11.88 -3.61 -10.01
N GLY A 491 11.89 -4.29 -8.87
CA GLY A 491 13.08 -4.89 -8.29
C GLY A 491 13.08 -6.42 -8.26
N GLU A 492 14.23 -7.00 -8.59
CA GLU A 492 14.50 -8.43 -8.42
C GLU A 492 15.84 -8.59 -7.71
N PHE A 493 15.87 -9.47 -6.71
CA PHE A 493 17.05 -9.82 -5.97
C PHE A 493 17.08 -11.32 -5.75
N THR A 494 18.23 -11.94 -6.02
CA THR A 494 18.53 -13.34 -5.69
C THR A 494 19.99 -13.48 -5.28
N CYS A 495 20.29 -14.40 -4.39
CA CYS A 495 21.64 -14.68 -3.94
C CYS A 495 21.84 -16.17 -3.64
N SER A 496 23.05 -16.54 -3.25
CA SER A 496 23.47 -17.93 -2.97
C SER A 496 22.80 -18.54 -1.73
N ASP A 497 22.23 -17.73 -0.81
CA ASP A 497 21.53 -18.23 0.36
C ASP A 497 20.01 -18.26 0.13
N PRO A 498 19.38 -19.45 0.11
CA PRO A 498 17.95 -19.58 -0.13
C PRO A 498 17.09 -18.94 0.97
N ARG A 499 17.62 -18.77 2.19
CA ARG A 499 16.90 -18.14 3.30
C ARG A 499 16.76 -16.62 3.07
N ILE A 500 17.80 -15.97 2.52
CA ILE A 500 17.74 -14.55 2.12
C ILE A 500 16.78 -14.37 0.94
N ASN A 501 16.75 -15.30 -0.02
CA ASN A 501 15.77 -15.26 -1.11
C ASN A 501 14.33 -15.39 -0.58
N GLN A 502 14.11 -16.23 0.44
CA GLN A 502 12.82 -16.34 1.11
C GLN A 502 12.49 -15.05 1.89
N LEU A 503 13.46 -14.43 2.56
CA LEU A 503 13.27 -13.15 3.24
C LEU A 503 12.81 -12.06 2.25
N GLN A 504 13.46 -11.96 1.07
CA GLN A 504 13.04 -11.01 0.03
C GLN A 504 11.63 -11.32 -0.47
N SER A 505 11.27 -12.58 -0.63
CA SER A 505 9.90 -12.98 -0.96
C SER A 505 8.91 -12.54 0.11
N ASN A 506 9.23 -12.74 1.40
CA ASN A 506 8.39 -12.33 2.53
C ASN A 506 8.17 -10.81 2.55
N ILE A 507 9.23 -10.02 2.27
CA ILE A 507 9.16 -8.55 2.18
C ILE A 507 8.20 -8.13 1.06
N GLN A 508 8.30 -8.74 -0.12
CA GLN A 508 7.43 -8.43 -1.27
C GLN A 508 5.96 -8.82 -1.02
N TRP A 509 5.71 -9.97 -0.39
CA TRP A 509 4.36 -10.37 -0.02
C TRP A 509 3.77 -9.50 1.08
N GLY A 510 4.58 -9.05 2.05
CA GLY A 510 4.19 -8.08 3.07
C GLY A 510 3.78 -6.74 2.45
N GLN A 511 4.60 -6.19 1.54
CA GLN A 511 4.28 -4.95 0.83
C GLN A 511 2.99 -5.08 0.01
N ARG A 512 2.85 -6.14 -0.80
CA ARG A 512 1.67 -6.37 -1.63
C ARG A 512 0.40 -6.44 -0.80
N GLY A 513 0.43 -7.18 0.30
CA GLY A 513 -0.73 -7.39 1.17
C GLY A 513 -1.15 -6.15 1.94
N ASN A 514 -0.23 -5.23 2.20
CA ASN A 514 -0.50 -4.02 2.97
C ASN A 514 -0.68 -2.75 2.11
N TYR A 515 -0.36 -2.80 0.80
CA TYR A 515 -0.58 -1.68 -0.11
C TYR A 515 -1.94 -1.83 -0.81
N ILE A 516 -3.02 -1.51 -0.06
CA ILE A 516 -4.40 -1.55 -0.53
C ILE A 516 -5.00 -0.15 -0.36
N SER A 517 -4.93 0.67 -1.41
CA SER A 517 -5.34 2.07 -1.44
C SER A 517 -4.48 3.00 -0.57
N VAL A 518 -4.01 2.55 0.58
CA VAL A 518 -3.08 3.20 1.49
C VAL A 518 -2.07 2.16 2.01
N PRO A 519 -0.89 2.57 2.54
CA PRO A 519 0.08 1.64 3.11
C PRO A 519 -0.36 1.25 4.53
N THR A 520 -1.22 0.22 4.65
CA THR A 520 -1.71 -0.24 5.96
C THR A 520 -0.64 -1.01 6.71
N ASP A 521 -0.67 -0.95 8.05
CA ASP A 521 0.24 -1.68 8.95
C ASP A 521 0.07 -3.20 8.85
N CYS A 522 -1.18 -3.65 8.84
CA CYS A 522 -1.56 -5.05 8.84
C CYS A 522 -2.87 -5.26 8.06
N PRO A 523 -3.14 -6.49 7.53
CA PRO A 523 -4.33 -6.73 6.70
C PRO A 523 -5.40 -7.58 7.37
N GLN A 524 -5.16 -8.19 8.56
CA GLN A 524 -5.98 -9.29 9.06
C GLN A 524 -6.85 -8.95 10.28
N ARG A 525 -6.40 -8.01 11.15
CA ARG A 525 -7.05 -7.68 12.42
C ARG A 525 -7.88 -6.39 12.33
N ASP A 526 -8.51 -5.98 13.43
CA ASP A 526 -9.35 -4.77 13.54
C ASP A 526 -8.55 -3.46 13.59
N GLU A 527 -7.52 -3.36 12.78
CA GLU A 527 -6.65 -2.18 12.63
C GLU A 527 -6.62 -1.73 11.15
N ARG A 528 -5.72 -2.23 10.32
CA ARG A 528 -5.64 -1.97 8.87
C ARG A 528 -5.61 -0.48 8.57
N LEU A 529 -4.73 0.26 9.25
CA LEU A 529 -4.58 1.71 9.15
C LEU A 529 -3.29 2.08 8.43
N GLY A 530 -3.27 3.23 7.78
CA GLY A 530 -2.07 3.79 7.16
C GLY A 530 -1.14 4.39 8.21
N TRP A 531 -0.54 3.56 9.06
CA TRP A 531 0.41 3.99 10.09
C TRP A 531 1.62 4.66 9.46
N MET A 532 1.88 5.89 9.89
CA MET A 532 2.88 6.75 9.25
C MET A 532 4.31 6.29 9.54
N GLY A 533 4.59 5.80 10.76
CA GLY A 533 5.89 5.24 11.09
C GLY A 533 6.27 4.03 10.26
N ASP A 534 5.32 3.11 10.06
CA ASP A 534 5.49 1.94 9.18
C ASP A 534 5.83 2.34 7.75
N ALA A 535 5.07 3.28 7.21
CA ALA A 535 5.28 3.79 5.85
C ALA A 535 6.66 4.46 5.72
N GLU A 536 7.09 5.25 6.70
CA GLU A 536 8.35 5.97 6.72
C GLU A 536 9.56 5.03 6.69
N VAL A 537 9.60 4.04 7.62
CA VAL A 537 10.77 3.15 7.72
C VAL A 537 10.88 2.21 6.52
N PHE A 538 9.79 1.93 5.82
CA PHE A 538 9.76 0.98 4.72
C PHE A 538 9.81 1.61 3.32
N ILE A 539 9.56 2.91 3.17
CA ILE A 539 9.38 3.55 1.85
C ILE A 539 10.56 3.29 0.91
N ARG A 540 11.80 3.28 1.41
CA ARG A 540 12.97 3.02 0.58
C ARG A 540 12.96 1.59 0.02
N THR A 541 12.65 0.61 0.82
CA THR A 541 12.45 -0.78 0.38
C THR A 541 11.29 -0.86 -0.63
N ALA A 542 10.20 -0.17 -0.37
CA ALA A 542 9.05 -0.16 -1.27
C ALA A 542 9.39 0.35 -2.66
N THR A 543 10.23 1.39 -2.77
CA THR A 543 10.65 1.97 -4.06
C THR A 543 11.56 1.05 -4.86
N TYR A 544 12.29 0.14 -4.22
CA TYR A 544 13.04 -0.90 -4.94
C TYR A 544 12.14 -2.03 -5.43
N ASN A 545 11.20 -2.47 -4.60
CA ASN A 545 10.34 -3.60 -4.93
C ASN A 545 9.35 -3.30 -6.06
N ALA A 546 8.78 -2.08 -6.09
CA ALA A 546 7.72 -1.72 -7.04
C ALA A 546 7.73 -0.23 -7.39
N ASP A 547 7.11 0.13 -8.53
CA ASP A 547 6.81 1.52 -8.87
C ASP A 547 5.67 2.04 -7.99
N VAL A 548 6.05 2.76 -6.95
CA VAL A 548 5.13 3.34 -5.96
C VAL A 548 4.95 4.85 -6.10
N ALA A 549 5.45 5.47 -7.19
CA ALA A 549 5.38 6.92 -7.39
C ALA A 549 3.93 7.43 -7.32
N ALA A 550 3.02 6.83 -8.08
CA ALA A 550 1.62 7.25 -8.11
C ALA A 550 0.88 6.92 -6.80
N PHE A 551 1.21 5.78 -6.17
CA PHE A 551 0.67 5.35 -4.88
C PHE A 551 0.98 6.38 -3.79
N PHE A 552 2.23 6.78 -3.63
CA PHE A 552 2.62 7.80 -2.65
C PHE A 552 2.17 9.22 -3.07
N THR A 553 2.10 9.54 -4.36
CA THR A 553 1.52 10.81 -4.83
C THR A 553 0.06 10.98 -4.35
N LYS A 554 -0.72 9.89 -4.32
CA LYS A 554 -2.08 9.90 -3.75
C LYS A 554 -2.04 9.99 -2.23
N TRP A 555 -1.28 9.10 -1.56
CA TRP A 555 -1.30 8.97 -0.10
C TRP A 555 -0.78 10.23 0.61
N LEU A 556 0.26 10.89 0.07
CA LEU A 556 0.80 12.13 0.64
C LEU A 556 -0.22 13.27 0.65
N VAL A 557 -1.22 13.25 -0.25
CA VAL A 557 -2.33 14.20 -0.18
C VAL A 557 -3.22 13.93 1.02
N ASP A 558 -3.45 12.67 1.35
CA ASP A 558 -4.20 12.28 2.54
C ASP A 558 -3.43 12.65 3.82
N VAL A 559 -2.08 12.57 3.79
CA VAL A 559 -1.21 13.03 4.87
C VAL A 559 -1.36 14.53 5.12
N ASP A 560 -1.32 15.36 4.07
CA ASP A 560 -1.56 16.81 4.19
C ASP A 560 -2.98 17.10 4.69
N ASP A 561 -3.97 16.33 4.24
CA ASP A 561 -5.36 16.48 4.68
C ASP A 561 -5.52 16.21 6.18
N GLY A 562 -4.72 15.32 6.76
CA GLY A 562 -4.69 14.98 8.19
C GLY A 562 -3.89 15.97 9.05
N GLN A 563 -3.13 16.92 8.45
CA GLN A 563 -2.33 17.86 9.22
C GLN A 563 -3.18 18.85 10.02
N SER A 564 -2.88 18.99 11.31
CA SER A 564 -3.55 19.93 12.19
C SER A 564 -3.24 21.38 11.84
N SER A 565 -4.08 22.33 12.34
CA SER A 565 -3.81 23.76 12.18
C SER A 565 -2.50 24.22 12.85
N ALA A 566 -2.08 23.53 13.92
CA ALA A 566 -0.81 23.76 14.62
C ALA A 566 0.41 23.22 13.87
N GLY A 567 0.21 22.36 12.84
CA GLY A 567 1.26 21.80 12.02
C GLY A 567 1.62 20.33 12.35
N SER A 568 1.01 19.72 13.38
CA SER A 568 1.26 18.29 13.66
C SER A 568 0.61 17.39 12.61
N PHE A 569 1.32 16.37 12.16
CA PHE A 569 0.74 15.28 11.38
C PHE A 569 0.04 14.27 12.28
N SER A 570 -0.99 13.61 11.76
CA SER A 570 -1.65 12.46 12.39
C SER A 570 -0.70 11.25 12.43
N ASN A 571 -0.93 10.31 13.36
CA ASN A 571 -0.16 9.06 13.42
C ASN A 571 -0.54 8.08 12.30
N VAL A 572 -1.72 8.23 11.73
CA VAL A 572 -2.25 7.41 10.62
C VAL A 572 -2.80 8.31 9.50
N SER A 573 -2.75 7.85 8.26
CA SER A 573 -3.31 8.58 7.13
C SER A 573 -4.06 7.64 6.18
N PRO A 574 -5.34 7.93 5.85
CA PRO A 574 -6.20 9.05 6.31
C PRO A 574 -6.39 9.10 7.83
N ASP A 575 -6.61 10.32 8.38
CA ASP A 575 -6.79 10.51 9.82
C ASP A 575 -8.10 9.88 10.31
N THR A 576 -7.97 8.92 11.24
CA THR A 576 -9.07 8.21 11.91
C THR A 576 -9.14 8.48 13.41
N GLY A 577 -8.45 9.52 13.90
CA GLY A 577 -8.44 9.86 15.31
C GLY A 577 -7.42 9.09 16.15
N ALA A 578 -6.39 8.52 15.55
CA ALA A 578 -5.31 7.81 16.25
C ALA A 578 -4.26 8.73 16.92
N GLY A 579 -4.57 10.02 17.09
CA GLY A 579 -3.64 11.03 17.62
C GLY A 579 -2.63 11.52 16.59
N GLY A 580 -1.63 12.28 17.05
CA GLY A 580 -0.62 12.88 16.16
C GLY A 580 0.52 13.54 16.94
N GLY A 581 1.50 14.10 16.21
CA GLY A 581 2.65 14.78 16.80
C GLY A 581 3.73 13.87 17.33
N VAL A 582 3.64 12.56 17.09
CA VAL A 582 4.59 11.54 17.56
C VAL A 582 5.86 11.56 16.70
N PRO A 583 7.07 11.64 17.33
CA PRO A 583 8.33 11.50 16.62
C PRO A 583 8.44 10.17 15.85
N ALA A 584 9.16 10.17 14.73
CA ALA A 584 9.31 9.10 13.76
C ALA A 584 8.02 8.77 12.97
N TRP A 585 6.83 8.92 13.55
CA TRP A 585 5.56 8.74 12.83
C TRP A 585 5.19 9.99 12.01
N GLY A 586 5.11 11.16 12.66
CA GLY A 586 4.81 12.44 11.97
C GLY A 586 5.87 12.81 10.94
N ASP A 587 7.10 12.37 11.14
CA ASP A 587 8.24 12.64 10.23
C ASP A 587 8.08 11.98 8.85
N ALA A 588 7.19 11.00 8.71
CA ALA A 588 6.79 10.45 7.41
C ALA A 588 6.28 11.53 6.43
N GLY A 589 5.63 12.59 6.95
CA GLY A 589 5.19 13.75 6.15
C GLY A 589 6.33 14.56 5.55
N VAL A 590 7.58 14.34 5.97
CA VAL A 590 8.81 14.94 5.43
C VAL A 590 9.66 13.90 4.68
N ILE A 591 9.88 12.74 5.28
CA ILE A 591 10.78 11.70 4.75
C ILE A 591 10.20 11.05 3.48
N CYS A 592 8.89 10.79 3.45
CA CYS A 592 8.27 10.15 2.28
C CYS A 592 8.29 11.05 1.03
N PRO A 593 7.91 12.34 1.07
CA PRO A 593 8.04 13.24 -0.09
C PRO A 593 9.49 13.34 -0.59
N TRP A 594 10.46 13.43 0.33
CA TRP A 594 11.89 13.48 -0.01
C TRP A 594 12.33 12.19 -0.73
N THR A 595 11.98 11.02 -0.20
CA THR A 595 12.37 9.73 -0.78
C THR A 595 11.78 9.53 -2.18
N ILE A 596 10.51 9.92 -2.40
CA ILE A 596 9.88 9.87 -3.73
C ILE A 596 10.60 10.82 -4.71
N TYR A 597 10.96 12.03 -4.28
CA TYR A 597 11.77 12.92 -5.09
C TYR A 597 13.14 12.32 -5.43
N GLU A 598 13.83 11.76 -4.45
CA GLU A 598 15.17 11.17 -4.65
C GLU A 598 15.12 9.99 -5.65
N VAL A 599 14.10 9.15 -5.58
CA VAL A 599 13.99 7.97 -6.46
C VAL A 599 13.48 8.31 -7.86
N TYR A 600 12.48 9.20 -7.96
CA TYR A 600 11.79 9.47 -9.23
C TYR A 600 12.11 10.82 -9.85
N GLY A 601 12.88 11.70 -9.19
CA GLY A 601 13.26 13.01 -9.70
C GLY A 601 12.11 14.02 -9.83
N ASP A 602 10.92 13.70 -9.27
CA ASP A 602 9.73 14.55 -9.42
C ASP A 602 9.69 15.70 -8.41
N LYS A 603 10.16 16.87 -8.80
CA LYS A 603 10.14 18.09 -7.96
C LYS A 603 8.75 18.53 -7.51
N ARG A 604 7.66 18.12 -8.23
CA ARG A 604 6.29 18.50 -7.84
C ARG A 604 5.90 17.95 -6.48
N ILE A 605 6.45 16.80 -6.10
CA ILE A 605 6.22 16.23 -4.77
C ILE A 605 6.71 17.23 -3.71
N LEU A 606 7.91 17.78 -3.89
CA LEU A 606 8.44 18.80 -2.99
C LEU A 606 7.63 20.10 -3.07
N GLU A 607 7.38 20.63 -4.29
CA GLU A 607 6.60 21.86 -4.50
C GLU A 607 5.24 21.80 -3.78
N ARG A 608 4.57 20.65 -3.85
CA ARG A 608 3.25 20.46 -3.25
C ARG A 608 3.28 20.34 -1.73
N HIS A 609 4.21 19.51 -1.21
CA HIS A 609 4.19 19.10 0.19
C HIS A 609 5.08 19.95 1.09
N LEU A 610 6.01 20.75 0.52
CA LEU A 610 6.93 21.58 1.30
C LEU A 610 6.24 22.53 2.29
N PRO A 611 5.09 23.16 1.99
CA PRO A 611 4.38 23.96 3.00
C PRO A 611 3.94 23.14 4.23
N ALA A 612 3.52 21.88 4.05
CA ALA A 612 3.15 20.99 5.15
C ALA A 612 4.38 20.48 5.90
N MET A 613 5.45 20.11 5.18
CA MET A 613 6.75 19.71 5.74
C MET A 613 7.32 20.84 6.63
N THR A 614 7.27 22.07 6.15
CA THR A 614 7.75 23.25 6.89
C THR A 614 6.94 23.47 8.17
N LYS A 615 5.61 23.38 8.09
CA LYS A 615 4.74 23.49 9.29
C LYS A 615 5.05 22.40 10.33
N TRP A 616 5.41 21.20 9.90
CA TRP A 616 5.83 20.13 10.81
C TRP A 616 7.12 20.52 11.55
N VAL A 617 8.14 21.00 10.86
CA VAL A 617 9.40 21.45 11.48
C VAL A 617 9.16 22.61 12.46
N GLU A 618 8.31 23.58 12.12
CA GLU A 618 7.97 24.68 13.04
C GLU A 618 7.12 24.18 14.24
N TYR A 619 6.26 23.16 14.05
CA TYR A 619 5.58 22.48 15.15
C TYR A 619 6.59 21.80 16.09
N LEU A 620 7.56 21.07 15.58
CA LEU A 620 8.61 20.44 16.38
C LEU A 620 9.42 21.50 17.15
N ARG A 621 9.78 22.61 16.51
CA ARG A 621 10.50 23.71 17.12
C ARG A 621 9.71 24.33 18.28
N ALA A 622 8.42 24.60 18.08
CA ALA A 622 7.53 25.19 19.09
C ALA A 622 7.35 24.30 20.33
N HIS A 623 7.46 22.97 20.13
CA HIS A 623 7.28 21.95 21.18
C HIS A 623 8.62 21.37 21.67
N SER A 624 9.71 22.14 21.58
CA SER A 624 11.04 21.79 22.07
C SER A 624 11.51 22.77 23.11
N THR A 625 12.28 22.31 24.12
CA THR A 625 12.97 23.15 25.10
C THR A 625 14.46 23.23 24.71
N ASN A 626 14.93 24.42 24.36
CA ASN A 626 16.32 24.61 23.90
C ASN A 626 16.70 23.66 22.74
N LEU A 627 15.79 23.48 21.78
CA LEU A 627 15.90 22.58 20.64
C LEU A 627 15.93 21.07 20.97
N ILE A 628 15.67 20.69 22.21
CA ILE A 628 15.42 19.29 22.61
C ILE A 628 13.92 19.01 22.54
N ARG A 629 13.51 18.00 21.77
CA ARG A 629 12.13 17.64 21.55
C ARG A 629 11.55 16.86 22.74
N ASP A 630 11.22 17.56 23.81
CA ASP A 630 10.86 17.00 25.12
C ASP A 630 9.37 17.19 25.51
N ARG A 631 8.57 17.97 24.74
CA ARG A 631 7.18 18.30 25.04
C ARG A 631 6.20 17.82 23.96
N ASP A 632 4.95 17.55 24.33
CA ASP A 632 3.82 17.25 23.44
C ASP A 632 4.15 16.23 22.33
N ARG A 633 4.76 15.11 22.74
CA ARG A 633 5.18 14.02 21.83
C ARG A 633 4.09 12.99 21.60
N GLY A 634 2.83 13.28 21.93
CA GLY A 634 1.71 12.37 21.81
C GLY A 634 1.90 11.10 22.65
N GLY A 635 1.52 9.95 22.12
CA GLY A 635 1.71 8.65 22.75
C GLY A 635 3.15 8.13 22.75
N ASP A 636 4.04 8.81 22.07
CA ASP A 636 5.49 8.54 21.87
C ASP A 636 5.86 7.05 21.92
N PHE A 637 5.93 6.43 20.73
CA PHE A 637 6.11 4.99 20.59
C PHE A 637 7.57 4.54 20.80
N GLY A 638 8.54 5.46 20.70
CA GLY A 638 9.98 5.14 20.82
C GLY A 638 10.47 4.25 19.67
N ASP A 639 11.49 3.42 19.94
CA ASP A 639 11.92 2.37 19.00
C ASP A 639 10.98 1.16 19.14
N TRP A 640 9.81 1.25 18.48
CA TRP A 640 8.67 0.34 18.66
C TRP A 640 9.06 -1.12 18.45
N LEU A 641 8.72 -1.98 19.42
CA LEU A 641 9.01 -3.41 19.44
C LEU A 641 10.52 -3.76 19.42
N SER A 642 11.38 -2.88 19.96
CA SER A 642 12.78 -3.21 20.26
C SER A 642 12.88 -4.35 21.28
N ILE A 643 13.98 -5.12 21.25
CA ILE A 643 14.20 -6.28 22.13
C ILE A 643 15.32 -5.97 23.11
N GLY A 644 14.97 -5.86 24.40
CA GLY A 644 15.95 -5.68 25.48
C GLY A 644 16.78 -4.40 25.34
N ALA A 645 16.22 -3.36 24.71
CA ALA A 645 16.83 -2.05 24.51
C ALA A 645 15.78 -0.96 24.69
N ASP A 646 16.11 0.07 25.46
CA ASP A 646 15.25 1.23 25.71
C ASP A 646 15.99 2.49 25.32
N THR A 647 15.71 2.98 24.10
CA THR A 647 16.29 4.21 23.55
C THR A 647 15.51 5.41 24.08
N PRO A 648 16.18 6.44 24.68
CA PRO A 648 15.47 7.59 25.21
C PRO A 648 14.57 8.26 24.15
N LYS A 649 13.29 8.42 24.49
CA LYS A 649 12.27 8.89 23.54
C LYS A 649 12.45 10.35 23.12
N ASP A 650 12.92 11.20 24.04
CA ASP A 650 13.26 12.61 23.74
C ASP A 650 14.49 12.70 22.81
N MET A 651 15.42 11.75 22.93
CA MET A 651 16.55 11.66 22.00
C MET A 651 16.08 11.26 20.61
N ILE A 652 15.21 10.25 20.46
CA ILE A 652 14.59 9.88 19.16
C ILE A 652 13.87 11.10 18.59
N GLY A 653 13.05 11.78 19.41
CA GLY A 653 12.33 12.98 18.97
C GLY A 653 13.25 14.10 18.49
N THR A 654 14.39 14.31 19.18
CA THR A 654 15.36 15.34 18.80
C THR A 654 16.15 14.96 17.54
N ALA A 655 16.50 13.68 17.39
CA ALA A 655 17.16 13.17 16.20
C ALA A 655 16.28 13.33 14.94
N TYR A 656 14.99 12.99 15.03
CA TYR A 656 14.04 13.18 13.93
C TYR A 656 13.73 14.67 13.67
N PHE A 657 13.69 15.51 14.70
CA PHE A 657 13.57 16.95 14.52
C PHE A 657 14.74 17.50 13.70
N ALA A 658 15.98 17.10 14.01
CA ALA A 658 17.15 17.45 13.22
C ALA A 658 17.03 16.94 11.76
N TYR A 659 16.71 15.64 11.60
CA TYR A 659 16.66 15.02 10.27
C TYR A 659 15.58 15.63 9.39
N SER A 660 14.35 15.81 9.90
CA SER A 660 13.27 16.49 9.17
C SER A 660 13.62 17.93 8.81
N THR A 661 14.33 18.66 9.70
CA THR A 661 14.80 20.02 9.41
C THR A 661 15.82 20.03 8.28
N HIS A 662 16.77 19.10 8.27
CA HIS A 662 17.77 18.95 7.20
C HIS A 662 17.10 18.63 5.86
N LEU A 663 16.11 17.70 5.83
CA LEU A 663 15.37 17.36 4.61
C LEU A 663 14.53 18.52 4.08
N VAL A 664 13.96 19.36 4.96
CA VAL A 664 13.29 20.61 4.56
C VAL A 664 14.27 21.59 3.93
N ALA A 665 15.46 21.79 4.52
CA ALA A 665 16.53 22.62 3.94
C ALA A 665 16.91 22.14 2.53
N ARG A 666 17.17 20.85 2.39
CA ARG A 666 17.49 20.23 1.09
C ARG A 666 16.34 20.33 0.08
N SER A 667 15.09 20.28 0.53
CA SER A 667 13.92 20.44 -0.33
C SER A 667 13.81 21.87 -0.87
N TYR A 668 14.04 22.88 -0.05
CA TYR A 668 14.14 24.27 -0.50
C TYR A 668 15.28 24.45 -1.49
N GLN A 669 16.46 23.89 -1.20
CA GLN A 669 17.62 23.91 -2.11
C GLN A 669 17.29 23.28 -3.48
N ALA A 670 16.63 22.09 -3.49
CA ALA A 670 16.23 21.42 -4.73
C ALA A 670 15.25 22.22 -5.58
N LEU A 671 14.46 23.11 -4.95
CA LEU A 671 13.52 24.02 -5.60
C LEU A 671 14.13 25.40 -5.94
N GLY A 672 15.40 25.65 -5.54
CA GLY A 672 16.11 26.90 -5.82
C GLY A 672 15.78 28.04 -4.85
N CYS A 673 15.12 27.76 -3.71
CA CYS A 673 14.80 28.73 -2.66
C CYS A 673 15.95 28.79 -1.64
N MET A 674 17.03 29.49 -1.97
CA MET A 674 18.30 29.41 -1.22
C MET A 674 18.22 30.07 0.16
N GLU A 675 17.46 31.16 0.32
CA GLU A 675 17.33 31.87 1.60
C GLU A 675 16.66 30.97 2.66
N GLU A 676 15.58 30.30 2.29
CA GLU A 676 14.89 29.34 3.17
C GLU A 676 15.76 28.11 3.39
N ALA A 677 16.48 27.64 2.38
CA ALA A 677 17.41 26.52 2.51
C ALA A 677 18.46 26.81 3.58
N ASP A 678 19.13 27.97 3.51
CA ASP A 678 20.17 28.41 4.46
C ASP A 678 19.59 28.56 5.88
N LYS A 679 18.35 29.11 6.00
CA LYS A 679 17.65 29.23 7.28
C LYS A 679 17.43 27.87 7.96
N TYR A 680 16.92 26.88 7.24
CA TYR A 680 16.65 25.57 7.82
C TYR A 680 17.93 24.73 7.98
N GLU A 681 18.94 24.92 7.14
CA GLU A 681 20.25 24.31 7.35
C GLU A 681 20.90 24.85 8.64
N GLN A 682 20.83 26.16 8.90
CA GLN A 682 21.30 26.71 10.17
C GLN A 682 20.54 26.14 11.36
N LEU A 683 19.22 26.02 11.27
CA LEU A 683 18.42 25.38 12.33
C LEU A 683 18.83 23.91 12.54
N PHE A 684 19.12 23.16 11.50
CA PHE A 684 19.66 21.80 11.61
C PHE A 684 20.99 21.79 12.40
N GLN A 685 21.92 22.70 12.08
CA GLN A 685 23.21 22.79 12.79
C GLN A 685 23.01 23.15 14.28
N ASP A 686 22.06 24.02 14.58
CA ASP A 686 21.74 24.41 15.96
C ASP A 686 21.14 23.22 16.74
N ILE A 687 20.24 22.42 16.12
CA ILE A 687 19.69 21.21 16.73
C ILE A 687 20.79 20.16 16.91
N LYS A 688 21.68 19.97 15.94
CA LYS A 688 22.83 19.08 16.03
C LYS A 688 23.74 19.44 17.19
N MET A 689 24.01 20.72 17.41
CA MET A 689 24.78 21.18 18.57
C MET A 689 24.03 20.88 19.90
N ALA A 690 22.71 21.11 19.97
CA ALA A 690 21.90 20.80 21.12
C ALA A 690 21.87 19.30 21.43
N PHE A 691 21.72 18.45 20.39
CA PHE A 691 21.76 16.99 20.47
C PHE A 691 23.08 16.50 21.08
N ASN A 692 24.24 16.97 20.53
CA ASN A 692 25.56 16.58 21.02
C ASN A 692 25.77 17.00 22.47
N LYS A 693 25.42 18.26 22.82
CA LYS A 693 25.55 18.78 24.19
C LYS A 693 24.72 17.95 25.21
N ARG A 694 23.56 17.47 24.81
CA ARG A 694 22.62 16.77 25.70
C ARG A 694 22.88 15.27 25.80
N TYR A 695 23.18 14.61 24.68
CA TYR A 695 23.13 13.16 24.58
C TYR A 695 24.48 12.48 24.28
N VAL A 696 25.51 13.24 23.86
CA VAL A 696 26.79 12.65 23.43
C VAL A 696 27.89 12.98 24.44
N ALA A 697 28.54 11.96 24.97
CA ALA A 697 29.70 12.09 25.83
C ALA A 697 30.96 12.41 25.02
N ALA A 698 32.01 12.93 25.68
CA ALA A 698 33.25 13.34 25.05
C ALA A 698 34.00 12.20 24.32
N ASP A 699 33.74 10.97 24.70
CA ASP A 699 34.30 9.75 24.07
C ASP A 699 33.39 9.20 22.93
N GLY A 700 32.33 9.88 22.57
CA GLY A 700 31.40 9.45 21.52
C GLY A 700 30.31 8.49 21.96
N ARG A 701 30.19 8.15 23.25
CA ARG A 701 29.05 7.37 23.77
C ARG A 701 27.78 8.19 23.72
N ILE A 702 26.71 7.55 23.27
CA ILE A 702 25.38 8.17 23.19
C ILE A 702 24.53 7.67 24.36
N GLU A 703 23.75 8.56 24.98
CA GLU A 703 22.82 8.24 26.07
C GLU A 703 21.90 7.07 25.67
N GLY A 704 21.62 6.15 26.59
CA GLY A 704 20.88 4.92 26.35
C GLY A 704 21.75 3.77 25.81
N ASN A 705 22.87 4.07 25.15
CA ASN A 705 23.84 3.09 24.62
C ASN A 705 23.16 1.92 23.87
N THR A 706 22.24 2.23 22.96
CA THR A 706 21.47 1.27 22.20
C THR A 706 21.83 1.27 20.70
N GLN A 707 21.62 0.15 20.01
CA GLN A 707 21.83 0.06 18.57
C GLN A 707 21.03 1.13 17.80
N CYS A 708 19.79 1.39 18.21
CA CYS A 708 18.93 2.43 17.60
C CYS A 708 19.55 3.83 17.76
N ALA A 709 20.07 4.16 18.96
CA ALA A 709 20.71 5.46 19.23
C ALA A 709 21.89 5.73 18.29
N TYR A 710 22.81 4.77 18.19
CA TYR A 710 23.98 4.89 17.30
C TYR A 710 23.59 4.89 15.82
N ALA A 711 22.67 4.00 15.41
CA ALA A 711 22.25 3.91 14.02
C ALA A 711 21.61 5.22 13.52
N MET A 712 20.73 5.83 14.32
CA MET A 712 20.12 7.13 14.01
C MET A 712 21.15 8.25 13.97
N ALA A 713 21.99 8.36 15.00
CA ALA A 713 22.95 9.47 15.11
C ALA A 713 23.96 9.46 13.94
N LEU A 714 24.40 8.28 13.50
CA LEU A 714 25.25 8.09 12.34
C LEU A 714 24.51 8.37 11.02
N LYS A 715 23.29 7.87 10.87
CA LYS A 715 22.47 8.04 9.64
C LYS A 715 22.07 9.48 9.42
N PHE A 716 21.67 10.19 10.47
CA PHE A 716 21.19 11.58 10.39
C PHE A 716 22.33 12.61 10.49
N GLU A 717 23.59 12.16 10.48
CA GLU A 717 24.81 12.99 10.51
C GLU A 717 24.88 13.92 11.73
N LEU A 718 24.37 13.44 12.89
CA LEU A 718 24.28 14.25 14.09
C LEU A 718 25.62 14.40 14.83
N LEU A 719 26.52 13.43 14.69
CA LEU A 719 27.81 13.43 15.37
C LEU A 719 28.85 14.30 14.66
N PRO A 720 29.79 14.91 15.42
CA PRO A 720 31.05 15.43 14.87
C PRO A 720 31.80 14.33 14.10
N ASP A 721 32.51 14.70 13.04
CA ASP A 721 33.18 13.73 12.17
C ASP A 721 34.24 12.89 12.90
N ASP A 722 34.93 13.45 13.87
CA ASP A 722 35.95 12.78 14.68
C ASP A 722 35.35 11.76 15.66
N LEU A 723 34.08 11.89 16.06
CA LEU A 723 33.40 10.94 16.94
C LEU A 723 32.66 9.81 16.19
N ARG A 724 32.42 9.96 14.87
CA ARG A 724 31.67 8.96 14.07
C ARG A 724 32.29 7.58 14.06
N PRO A 725 33.63 7.42 13.86
CA PRO A 725 34.27 6.10 13.92
C PRO A 725 34.10 5.41 15.29
N GLN A 726 34.24 6.17 16.36
CA GLN A 726 34.12 5.65 17.72
C GLN A 726 32.64 5.23 18.02
N ALA A 727 31.66 6.01 17.59
CA ALA A 727 30.25 5.66 17.73
C ALA A 727 29.90 4.39 16.95
N ALA A 728 30.47 4.20 15.76
CA ALA A 728 30.30 2.99 14.97
C ALA A 728 30.94 1.77 15.66
N GLN A 729 32.06 1.95 16.34
CA GLN A 729 32.69 0.90 17.13
C GLN A 729 31.81 0.50 18.33
N TYR A 730 31.22 1.46 19.05
CA TYR A 730 30.28 1.15 20.15
C TYR A 730 29.03 0.41 19.66
N LEU A 731 28.52 0.76 18.46
CA LEU A 731 27.45 0.00 17.85
C LEU A 731 27.82 -1.47 17.62
N GLU A 732 29.02 -1.71 17.07
CA GLU A 732 29.52 -3.07 16.84
C GLU A 732 29.77 -3.83 18.14
N GLU A 733 30.34 -3.16 19.16
CA GLU A 733 30.55 -3.73 20.50
C GLU A 733 29.23 -4.19 21.15
N ASP A 734 28.15 -3.38 21.03
CA ASP A 734 26.83 -3.77 21.55
C ASP A 734 26.25 -5.00 20.80
N ILE A 735 26.39 -5.04 19.48
CA ILE A 735 25.97 -6.20 18.67
C ILE A 735 26.76 -7.45 19.10
N ASN A 736 28.06 -7.33 19.28
CA ASN A 736 28.91 -8.46 19.71
C ASN A 736 28.56 -8.92 21.14
N ALA A 737 28.32 -7.96 22.06
CA ALA A 737 27.90 -8.27 23.44
C ALA A 737 26.55 -9.00 23.51
N LYS A 738 25.69 -8.79 22.52
CA LYS A 738 24.42 -9.50 22.33
C LYS A 738 24.54 -10.79 21.48
N GLY A 739 25.76 -11.33 21.32
CA GLY A 739 26.00 -12.56 20.57
C GLY A 739 25.76 -12.46 19.06
N GLY A 740 25.98 -11.28 18.48
CA GLY A 740 25.75 -11.03 17.06
C GLY A 740 24.27 -10.87 16.68
N HIS A 741 23.45 -10.41 17.62
CA HIS A 741 22.01 -10.18 17.39
C HIS A 741 21.66 -8.69 17.36
N LEU A 742 20.63 -8.37 16.58
CA LEU A 742 20.00 -7.05 16.64
C LEU A 742 19.16 -6.88 17.92
N SER A 743 18.92 -5.61 18.30
CA SER A 743 18.00 -5.28 19.39
C SER A 743 17.03 -4.14 19.01
N THR A 744 17.09 -3.70 17.75
CA THR A 744 16.29 -2.58 17.24
C THR A 744 14.83 -2.94 17.03
N GLY A 745 13.96 -1.97 17.25
CA GLY A 745 12.59 -1.98 16.80
C GLY A 745 12.44 -1.31 15.42
N PHE A 746 11.25 -0.77 15.11
CA PHE A 746 10.92 -0.20 13.80
C PHE A 746 11.84 0.95 13.40
N VAL A 747 12.16 1.85 14.34
CA VAL A 747 12.96 3.05 14.07
C VAL A 747 14.40 2.69 13.73
N GLY A 748 15.03 1.84 14.55
CA GLY A 748 16.45 1.52 14.38
C GLY A 748 16.75 0.55 13.24
N VAL A 749 15.81 -0.35 12.90
CA VAL A 749 16.06 -1.49 12.01
C VAL A 749 16.38 -1.09 10.57
N SER A 750 15.76 -0.02 10.07
CA SER A 750 15.97 0.45 8.68
C SER A 750 17.38 1.02 8.45
N TYR A 751 18.00 1.57 9.49
CA TYR A 751 19.30 2.24 9.40
C TYR A 751 20.49 1.32 9.72
N LEU A 752 20.26 0.23 10.47
CA LEU A 752 21.29 -0.59 11.08
C LEU A 752 22.32 -1.14 10.08
N LEU A 753 21.86 -1.91 9.07
CA LEU A 753 22.76 -2.54 8.09
C LEU A 753 23.46 -1.53 7.17
N PRO A 754 22.76 -0.51 6.62
CA PRO A 754 23.41 0.55 5.84
C PRO A 754 24.50 1.30 6.62
N VAL A 755 24.24 1.68 7.87
CA VAL A 755 25.18 2.45 8.71
C VAL A 755 26.42 1.63 9.03
N LEU A 756 26.27 0.37 9.42
CA LEU A 756 27.42 -0.53 9.65
C LEU A 756 28.30 -0.63 8.41
N THR A 757 27.68 -0.82 7.25
CA THR A 757 28.43 -0.92 5.98
C THR A 757 29.16 0.38 5.62
N GLN A 758 28.51 1.55 5.80
CA GLN A 758 29.12 2.85 5.54
C GLN A 758 30.27 3.17 6.50
N ALA A 759 30.19 2.66 7.73
CA ALA A 759 31.24 2.81 8.73
C ALA A 759 32.42 1.84 8.55
N GLY A 760 32.39 0.96 7.53
CA GLY A 760 33.43 -0.05 7.29
C GLY A 760 33.16 -1.42 7.93
N ASN A 761 32.10 -1.56 8.72
CA ASN A 761 31.75 -2.79 9.46
C ASN A 761 30.77 -3.69 8.68
N ALA A 762 31.00 -3.85 7.38
CA ALA A 762 30.14 -4.66 6.50
C ALA A 762 30.06 -6.14 6.91
N ASP A 763 31.11 -6.69 7.52
CA ASP A 763 31.12 -8.06 8.05
C ASP A 763 30.10 -8.23 9.17
N THR A 764 29.97 -7.25 10.05
CA THR A 764 28.97 -7.24 11.11
C THR A 764 27.55 -7.11 10.54
N ALA A 765 27.35 -6.29 9.49
CA ALA A 765 26.08 -6.21 8.79
C ALA A 765 25.67 -7.57 8.18
N TYR A 766 26.61 -8.29 7.55
CA TYR A 766 26.38 -9.64 7.00
C TYR A 766 26.08 -10.66 8.10
N ARG A 767 26.82 -10.65 9.22
CA ARG A 767 26.53 -11.54 10.36
C ARG A 767 25.12 -11.34 10.90
N LEU A 768 24.66 -10.09 11.04
CA LEU A 768 23.29 -9.78 11.45
C LEU A 768 22.25 -10.30 10.45
N LEU A 769 22.49 -10.08 9.15
CA LEU A 769 21.55 -10.49 8.11
C LEU A 769 21.45 -12.02 8.00
N LEU A 770 22.57 -12.74 8.17
CA LEU A 770 22.65 -14.21 8.07
C LEU A 770 22.34 -14.93 9.40
N GLN A 771 22.12 -14.19 10.49
CA GLN A 771 21.75 -14.74 11.77
C GLN A 771 20.38 -15.43 11.70
N ASP A 772 20.24 -16.68 12.16
CA ASP A 772 19.01 -17.46 12.12
C ASP A 772 18.48 -17.89 13.48
N THR A 773 19.11 -17.41 14.57
CA THR A 773 18.63 -17.55 15.94
C THR A 773 17.95 -16.25 16.39
N PHE A 774 17.11 -16.33 17.41
CA PHE A 774 16.32 -15.21 17.94
C PHE A 774 17.19 -14.17 18.68
N PRO A 775 16.96 -12.88 18.48
CA PRO A 775 16.11 -12.23 17.47
C PRO A 775 16.85 -12.00 16.14
N SER A 776 16.23 -12.35 15.03
CA SER A 776 16.78 -12.09 13.69
C SER A 776 15.70 -12.23 12.61
N TRP A 777 15.95 -11.71 11.38
CA TRP A 777 15.04 -11.88 10.24
C TRP A 777 14.91 -13.35 9.82
N LEU A 778 16.00 -14.11 9.81
CA LEU A 778 15.98 -15.51 9.36
C LEU A 778 15.40 -16.46 10.41
N PHE A 779 15.21 -16.02 11.66
CA PHE A 779 14.47 -16.79 12.65
C PHE A 779 13.05 -17.09 12.20
N SER A 780 12.30 -16.05 11.77
CA SER A 780 10.94 -16.24 11.27
C SER A 780 10.90 -17.07 9.99
N VAL A 781 11.86 -16.86 9.06
CA VAL A 781 12.01 -17.66 7.83
C VAL A 781 12.24 -19.14 8.15
N LYS A 782 13.12 -19.46 9.08
CA LYS A 782 13.42 -20.83 9.54
C LYS A 782 12.18 -21.53 10.12
N HIS A 783 11.27 -20.75 10.70
CA HIS A 783 10.01 -21.23 11.25
C HIS A 783 8.82 -21.12 10.28
N GLY A 784 9.08 -21.01 8.98
CA GLY A 784 8.08 -21.12 7.90
C GLY A 784 7.28 -19.86 7.63
N ALA A 785 7.77 -18.68 8.05
CA ALA A 785 7.17 -17.40 7.66
C ALA A 785 7.21 -17.20 6.15
N THR A 786 6.09 -16.73 5.60
CA THR A 786 5.95 -16.37 4.18
C THR A 786 5.62 -14.88 3.98
N THR A 787 5.58 -14.14 5.06
CA THR A 787 5.46 -12.67 5.19
C THR A 787 6.33 -12.21 6.35
N ILE A 788 6.56 -10.89 6.48
CA ILE A 788 7.26 -10.31 7.63
C ILE A 788 6.31 -10.27 8.82
N TRP A 789 6.81 -10.69 10.00
CA TRP A 789 6.07 -10.61 11.26
C TRP A 789 6.24 -9.23 11.90
N GLU A 790 5.22 -8.77 12.64
CA GLU A 790 5.25 -7.51 13.38
C GLU A 790 6.32 -7.50 14.48
N ARG A 791 6.45 -8.62 15.17
CA ARG A 791 7.33 -8.79 16.34
C ARG A 791 8.43 -9.80 16.03
N TRP A 792 9.61 -9.55 16.57
CA TRP A 792 10.69 -10.54 16.55
C TRP A 792 10.28 -11.86 17.23
N ASP A 793 9.53 -11.77 18.34
CA ASP A 793 9.03 -12.86 19.17
C ASP A 793 7.55 -13.24 18.92
N GLY A 794 6.97 -12.90 17.78
CA GLY A 794 5.55 -13.15 17.48
C GLY A 794 5.12 -14.61 17.71
N TRP A 795 6.04 -15.54 17.45
CA TRP A 795 5.95 -16.94 17.83
C TRP A 795 7.36 -17.49 18.09
N THR A 796 7.52 -18.28 19.18
CA THR A 796 8.77 -19.01 19.45
C THR A 796 8.45 -20.44 19.85
N PRO A 797 9.39 -21.40 19.63
CA PRO A 797 9.20 -22.79 20.06
C PRO A 797 8.95 -22.93 21.58
N GLU A 798 9.59 -22.08 22.38
CA GLU A 798 9.56 -22.16 23.85
C GLU A 798 8.30 -21.54 24.45
N LYS A 799 7.82 -20.41 23.87
CA LYS A 799 6.71 -19.62 24.45
C LYS A 799 5.42 -19.72 23.65
N GLY A 800 5.46 -20.29 22.44
CA GLY A 800 4.31 -20.27 21.52
C GLY A 800 4.02 -18.86 21.01
N PHE A 801 2.74 -18.55 20.80
CA PHE A 801 2.27 -17.24 20.36
C PHE A 801 2.38 -16.19 21.47
N GLN A 802 2.88 -15.01 21.12
CA GLN A 802 2.94 -13.85 22.01
C GLN A 802 1.57 -13.18 22.19
N ASP A 803 1.55 -12.03 22.91
CA ASP A 803 0.34 -11.25 23.18
C ASP A 803 -0.51 -11.09 21.92
N PRO A 804 -1.70 -11.65 21.87
CA PRO A 804 -2.57 -11.56 20.71
C PRO A 804 -3.04 -10.12 20.42
N GLY A 805 -3.00 -9.23 21.39
CA GLY A 805 -3.34 -7.81 21.22
C GLY A 805 -2.35 -7.07 20.30
N MET A 806 -1.11 -7.59 20.16
CA MET A 806 -0.02 -6.97 19.39
C MET A 806 0.76 -8.05 18.64
N ASN A 807 0.12 -8.77 17.71
CA ASN A 807 0.77 -9.90 17.03
C ASN A 807 0.18 -10.12 15.63
N SER A 808 0.75 -9.47 14.63
CA SER A 808 0.46 -9.69 13.22
C SER A 808 1.57 -10.53 12.57
N PHE A 809 1.19 -11.48 11.72
CA PHE A 809 2.16 -12.26 10.95
C PHE A 809 2.33 -11.72 9.51
N ASN A 810 1.70 -10.57 9.20
CA ASN A 810 1.88 -9.83 7.96
C ASN A 810 1.95 -8.32 8.25
N HIS A 811 3.18 -7.82 8.52
CA HIS A 811 3.44 -6.45 8.96
C HIS A 811 4.81 -6.02 8.42
N TYR A 812 4.87 -5.11 7.47
CA TYR A 812 6.04 -4.92 6.63
C TYR A 812 7.22 -4.16 7.26
N SER A 813 7.05 -3.47 8.40
CA SER A 813 8.04 -2.51 8.93
C SER A 813 9.43 -3.13 9.17
N LEU A 814 9.52 -4.30 9.82
CA LEU A 814 10.79 -5.00 10.01
C LEU A 814 11.42 -5.51 8.70
N GLY A 815 10.68 -5.52 7.61
CA GLY A 815 11.16 -5.83 6.25
C GLY A 815 11.88 -4.67 5.56
N SER A 816 12.05 -3.51 6.24
CA SER A 816 12.82 -2.37 5.74
C SER A 816 14.29 -2.71 5.44
N CYS A 817 14.83 -3.82 5.99
CA CYS A 817 16.13 -4.38 5.60
C CYS A 817 16.23 -4.73 4.11
N GLY A 818 15.10 -4.80 3.38
CA GLY A 818 15.07 -4.99 1.93
C GLY A 818 15.85 -3.92 1.16
N GLU A 819 15.92 -2.68 1.66
CA GLU A 819 16.81 -1.65 1.10
C GLU A 819 18.26 -2.14 1.00
N TYR A 820 18.75 -2.85 2.03
CA TYR A 820 20.12 -3.34 2.06
C TYR A 820 20.40 -4.43 1.03
N LEU A 821 19.39 -5.23 0.65
CA LEU A 821 19.55 -6.24 -0.40
C LEU A 821 19.88 -5.58 -1.75
N PHE A 822 19.23 -4.47 -2.07
CA PHE A 822 19.46 -3.72 -3.31
C PHE A 822 20.63 -2.72 -3.19
N GLY A 823 20.62 -1.87 -2.18
CA GLY A 823 21.56 -0.78 -1.98
C GLY A 823 22.88 -1.19 -1.33
N GLY A 824 22.89 -2.27 -0.55
CA GLY A 824 24.06 -2.85 0.10
C GLY A 824 24.66 -4.00 -0.70
N ILE A 825 23.99 -5.17 -0.72
CA ILE A 825 24.52 -6.39 -1.39
C ILE A 825 24.58 -6.19 -2.90
N GLY A 826 23.52 -5.65 -3.52
CA GLY A 826 23.50 -5.30 -4.94
C GLY A 826 24.26 -4.03 -5.27
N GLY A 827 24.44 -3.15 -4.30
CA GLY A 827 25.21 -1.90 -4.42
C GLY A 827 24.54 -0.82 -5.24
N ILE A 828 23.27 -0.92 -5.61
CA ILE A 828 22.55 0.02 -6.49
C ILE A 828 21.96 1.16 -5.66
N ARG A 829 22.50 2.39 -5.80
CA ARG A 829 22.01 3.59 -5.11
C ARG A 829 21.93 4.78 -6.05
N PRO A 830 20.97 5.72 -5.87
CA PRO A 830 20.99 6.99 -6.59
C PRO A 830 22.19 7.83 -6.09
N ALA A 831 22.93 8.43 -7.03
CA ALA A 831 23.93 9.46 -6.74
C ALA A 831 23.35 10.86 -7.03
N SER A 832 22.26 10.94 -7.81
CA SER A 832 21.43 12.13 -7.99
C SER A 832 19.95 11.73 -8.10
N PRO A 833 19.02 12.67 -7.87
CA PRO A 833 17.59 12.39 -7.94
C PRO A 833 17.19 11.77 -9.29
N GLY A 834 16.30 10.77 -9.26
CA GLY A 834 15.84 10.06 -10.44
C GLY A 834 16.85 9.12 -11.07
N PHE A 835 17.93 8.74 -10.37
CA PHE A 835 18.99 7.87 -10.89
C PHE A 835 19.65 8.40 -12.19
N LYS A 836 19.71 9.71 -12.39
CA LYS A 836 20.42 10.30 -13.53
C LYS A 836 21.92 10.00 -13.43
N THR A 837 22.47 10.02 -12.23
CA THR A 837 23.77 9.45 -11.87
C THR A 837 23.57 8.34 -10.84
N ILE A 838 24.30 7.25 -10.99
CA ILE A 838 24.13 6.02 -10.23
C ILE A 838 25.41 5.72 -9.47
N ARG A 839 25.31 5.27 -8.22
CA ARG A 839 26.43 4.66 -7.49
C ARG A 839 26.23 3.14 -7.47
N ILE A 840 27.21 2.43 -7.96
CA ILE A 840 27.31 0.96 -7.91
C ILE A 840 28.43 0.61 -6.95
N ASP A 841 28.08 0.12 -5.77
CA ASP A 841 29.02 -0.10 -4.68
C ASP A 841 28.59 -1.31 -3.84
N PRO A 842 28.71 -2.56 -4.40
CA PRO A 842 28.28 -3.74 -3.71
C PRO A 842 29.18 -4.05 -2.50
N ALA A 843 28.52 -4.34 -1.37
CA ALA A 843 29.19 -4.83 -0.17
C ALA A 843 29.36 -6.35 -0.30
N ILE A 844 30.52 -6.80 -0.78
CA ILE A 844 30.83 -8.22 -1.00
C ILE A 844 31.62 -8.72 0.19
N ARG A 845 31.10 -9.70 0.93
CA ARG A 845 31.69 -10.31 2.13
C ARG A 845 31.43 -11.79 2.18
N ASP A 846 32.15 -12.48 3.06
CA ASP A 846 31.94 -13.90 3.35
C ASP A 846 30.49 -14.17 3.79
N GLY A 847 29.98 -15.34 3.42
CA GLY A 847 28.61 -15.77 3.69
C GLY A 847 27.71 -15.80 2.46
N LEU A 848 28.04 -15.03 1.41
CA LEU A 848 27.41 -15.15 0.09
C LEU A 848 28.49 -15.35 -0.99
N THR A 849 28.24 -16.27 -1.91
CA THR A 849 29.15 -16.54 -3.04
C THR A 849 28.73 -15.85 -4.33
N TRP A 850 27.48 -15.41 -4.43
CA TRP A 850 26.97 -14.61 -5.55
C TRP A 850 25.71 -13.87 -5.17
N ALA A 851 25.44 -12.77 -5.85
CA ALA A 851 24.13 -12.12 -5.88
C ALA A 851 23.85 -11.50 -7.25
N ASN A 852 22.56 -11.53 -7.63
CA ASN A 852 22.03 -10.87 -8.81
C ASN A 852 20.96 -9.87 -8.36
N THR A 853 21.11 -8.61 -8.77
CA THR A 853 20.20 -7.54 -8.43
C THR A 853 19.81 -6.80 -9.69
N ARG A 854 18.51 -6.55 -9.85
CA ARG A 854 17.95 -5.76 -10.94
C ARG A 854 16.99 -4.73 -10.38
N PHE A 855 17.07 -3.51 -10.90
CA PHE A 855 16.16 -2.44 -10.59
C PHE A 855 15.78 -1.68 -11.86
N ASP A 856 14.49 -1.66 -12.21
CA ASP A 856 13.95 -0.90 -13.33
C ASP A 856 13.60 0.53 -12.84
N SER A 857 14.56 1.45 -12.95
CA SER A 857 14.41 2.85 -12.55
C SER A 857 13.63 3.65 -13.59
N ILE A 858 13.31 4.92 -13.29
CA ILE A 858 12.70 5.86 -14.24
C ILE A 858 13.57 6.12 -15.47
N GLN A 859 14.89 5.88 -15.39
CA GLN A 859 15.83 6.00 -16.50
C GLN A 859 15.94 4.70 -17.32
N GLY A 860 15.51 3.58 -16.79
CA GLY A 860 15.66 2.24 -17.36
C GLY A 860 16.31 1.29 -16.38
N ARG A 861 16.74 0.14 -16.92
CA ARG A 861 17.26 -0.98 -16.12
C ARG A 861 18.66 -0.73 -15.62
N ILE A 862 18.84 -0.83 -14.30
CA ILE A 862 20.11 -0.92 -13.60
C ILE A 862 20.24 -2.36 -13.10
N ALA A 863 21.39 -3.02 -13.30
CA ALA A 863 21.60 -4.35 -12.76
C ALA A 863 23.05 -4.54 -12.30
N THR A 864 23.21 -5.39 -11.30
CA THR A 864 24.51 -5.90 -10.84
C THR A 864 24.40 -7.41 -10.66
N ALA A 865 25.43 -8.12 -11.12
CA ALA A 865 25.61 -9.53 -10.86
C ALA A 865 27.06 -9.75 -10.44
N TRP A 866 27.28 -10.26 -9.23
CA TRP A 866 28.61 -10.57 -8.77
C TRP A 866 28.73 -12.03 -8.33
N LYS A 867 29.90 -12.59 -8.57
CA LYS A 867 30.29 -13.96 -8.15
C LYS A 867 31.69 -13.93 -7.57
N LEU A 868 31.86 -14.61 -6.44
CA LEU A 868 33.12 -14.75 -5.74
C LEU A 868 33.54 -16.25 -5.74
N GLU A 869 34.70 -16.53 -6.30
CA GLU A 869 35.34 -17.86 -6.29
C GLU A 869 36.72 -17.76 -5.62
N GLY A 870 36.82 -18.13 -4.35
CA GLY A 870 37.97 -17.82 -3.52
C GLY A 870 38.14 -16.31 -3.38
N LYS A 871 39.28 -15.78 -3.90
CA LYS A 871 39.51 -14.31 -3.94
C LYS A 871 39.18 -13.68 -5.29
N GLN A 872 38.81 -14.46 -6.29
CA GLN A 872 38.47 -13.93 -7.62
C GLN A 872 37.03 -13.44 -7.66
N LEU A 873 36.88 -12.17 -7.90
CA LEU A 873 35.57 -11.49 -8.07
C LEU A 873 35.29 -11.29 -9.56
N ALA A 874 34.11 -11.69 -10.00
CA ALA A 874 33.48 -11.25 -11.25
C ALA A 874 32.29 -10.34 -10.92
N LEU A 875 32.25 -9.14 -11.50
CA LEU A 875 31.20 -8.15 -11.30
C LEU A 875 30.69 -7.65 -12.66
N GLU A 876 29.47 -8.02 -13.01
CA GLU A 876 28.77 -7.46 -14.16
C GLU A 876 27.86 -6.29 -13.73
N VAL A 877 27.91 -5.20 -14.48
CA VAL A 877 27.14 -3.96 -14.22
C VAL A 877 26.40 -3.56 -15.49
N VAL A 878 25.12 -3.25 -15.39
CA VAL A 878 24.31 -2.67 -16.46
C VAL A 878 23.88 -1.27 -16.06
N VAL A 879 24.22 -0.28 -16.91
CA VAL A 879 23.89 1.13 -16.74
C VAL A 879 22.97 1.55 -17.89
N PRO A 880 21.77 2.11 -17.62
CA PRO A 880 20.82 2.48 -18.66
C PRO A 880 21.32 3.62 -19.54
N ALA A 881 20.86 3.70 -20.78
CA ALA A 881 21.17 4.79 -21.69
C ALA A 881 20.84 6.15 -21.06
N ASN A 882 21.60 7.19 -21.43
CA ASN A 882 21.42 8.55 -20.94
C ASN A 882 21.72 8.75 -19.44
N THR A 883 22.44 7.81 -18.80
CA THR A 883 22.91 7.90 -17.41
C THR A 883 24.40 7.63 -17.30
N THR A 884 24.97 7.96 -16.14
CA THR A 884 26.34 7.62 -15.78
C THR A 884 26.37 6.90 -14.45
N ALA A 885 27.38 6.06 -14.25
CA ALA A 885 27.55 5.39 -12.96
C ALA A 885 28.97 5.55 -12.41
N THR A 886 29.05 5.73 -11.08
CA THR A 886 30.27 5.54 -10.32
C THR A 886 30.30 4.10 -9.84
N VAL A 887 31.24 3.30 -10.35
CA VAL A 887 31.40 1.88 -10.01
C VAL A 887 32.59 1.68 -9.09
N CYS A 888 32.33 1.13 -7.91
CA CYS A 888 33.35 0.80 -6.91
C CYS A 888 33.69 -0.70 -7.05
N VAL A 889 34.87 -1.00 -7.57
CA VAL A 889 35.34 -2.39 -7.73
C VAL A 889 36.27 -2.73 -6.57
N PRO A 890 35.94 -3.76 -5.75
CA PRO A 890 36.80 -4.20 -4.67
C PRO A 890 38.18 -4.67 -5.20
N SER A 891 39.22 -3.92 -4.88
CA SER A 891 40.65 -4.25 -5.13
C SER A 891 41.55 -3.21 -4.50
N LYS A 892 42.72 -3.58 -4.04
CA LYS A 892 43.80 -2.69 -3.57
C LYS A 892 44.69 -2.20 -4.69
N ASP A 893 44.68 -2.84 -5.85
CA ASP A 893 45.55 -2.52 -6.98
C ASP A 893 44.73 -2.41 -8.27
N THR A 894 44.82 -1.25 -8.91
CA THR A 894 44.19 -0.98 -10.20
C THR A 894 44.72 -1.90 -11.31
N ALA A 895 45.99 -2.26 -11.26
CA ALA A 895 46.62 -3.12 -12.25
C ALA A 895 46.09 -4.58 -12.23
N SER A 896 45.46 -5.01 -11.12
CA SER A 896 44.83 -6.32 -11.00
C SER A 896 43.40 -6.37 -11.59
N ILE A 897 42.85 -5.22 -11.98
CA ILE A 897 41.48 -5.14 -12.47
C ILE A 897 41.46 -5.27 -13.99
N THR A 898 40.57 -6.15 -14.47
CA THR A 898 40.25 -6.23 -15.90
C THR A 898 38.76 -5.86 -16.15
N GLU A 899 38.47 -5.33 -17.35
CA GLU A 899 37.14 -5.16 -17.87
C GLU A 899 37.02 -5.89 -19.19
N SER A 900 36.02 -6.80 -19.31
CA SER A 900 35.83 -7.68 -20.49
C SER A 900 37.10 -8.40 -20.91
N GLY A 901 37.94 -8.83 -19.95
CA GLY A 901 39.18 -9.55 -20.16
C GLY A 901 40.38 -8.70 -20.58
N LYS A 902 40.26 -7.36 -20.63
CA LYS A 902 41.36 -6.44 -20.91
C LYS A 902 41.75 -5.69 -19.63
N PRO A 903 43.03 -5.28 -19.47
CA PRO A 903 43.41 -4.38 -18.39
C PRO A 903 42.49 -3.16 -18.37
N VAL A 904 42.03 -2.73 -17.19
CA VAL A 904 41.01 -1.70 -17.04
C VAL A 904 41.41 -0.35 -17.66
N GLU A 905 42.71 -0.07 -17.69
CA GLU A 905 43.27 1.14 -18.30
C GLU A 905 43.07 1.19 -19.82
N GLN A 906 42.88 0.03 -20.46
CA GLN A 906 42.61 -0.10 -21.91
C GLN A 906 41.12 -0.30 -22.21
N ALA A 907 40.27 -0.27 -21.18
CA ALA A 907 38.85 -0.55 -21.34
C ALA A 907 38.11 0.68 -21.89
N GLU A 908 37.35 0.49 -22.97
CA GLU A 908 36.54 1.54 -23.57
C GLU A 908 35.41 1.99 -22.64
N GLY A 909 35.28 3.29 -22.42
CA GLY A 909 34.22 3.89 -21.65
C GLY A 909 34.37 3.73 -20.13
N VAL A 910 35.55 3.33 -19.65
CA VAL A 910 35.89 3.25 -18.22
C VAL A 910 36.94 4.31 -17.90
N LYS A 911 36.62 5.20 -16.95
CA LYS A 911 37.51 6.27 -16.52
C LYS A 911 37.84 6.09 -15.05
N PHE A 912 39.14 5.95 -14.72
CA PHE A 912 39.60 5.94 -13.32
C PHE A 912 39.29 7.28 -12.67
N LEU A 913 38.75 7.25 -11.45
CA LEU A 913 38.51 8.44 -10.62
C LEU A 913 39.51 8.53 -9.45
N ARG A 914 39.54 7.48 -8.63
CA ARG A 914 40.34 7.46 -7.39
C ARG A 914 40.40 6.05 -6.79
N GLN A 915 41.33 5.88 -5.84
CA GLN A 915 41.38 4.76 -4.92
C GLN A 915 40.65 5.16 -3.62
N GLU A 916 39.76 4.33 -3.11
CA GLU A 916 39.09 4.50 -1.82
C GLU A 916 39.31 3.22 -0.97
N ASN A 917 40.14 3.27 0.05
CA ASN A 917 40.45 2.13 0.94
C ASN A 917 40.82 0.85 0.12
N ASP A 918 39.92 -0.15 0.17
CA ASP A 918 40.03 -1.45 -0.51
C ASP A 918 39.28 -1.51 -1.86
N LYS A 919 38.92 -0.36 -2.45
CA LYS A 919 38.14 -0.26 -3.71
C LYS A 919 38.80 0.70 -4.70
N VAL A 920 38.73 0.37 -5.96
CA VAL A 920 39.06 1.27 -7.08
C VAL A 920 37.76 1.82 -7.66
N VAL A 921 37.68 3.13 -7.81
CA VAL A 921 36.46 3.83 -8.23
C VAL A 921 36.60 4.29 -9.67
N PHE A 922 35.64 3.88 -10.51
CA PHE A 922 35.56 4.25 -11.92
C PHE A 922 34.29 5.02 -12.23
N GLU A 923 34.35 5.93 -13.19
CA GLU A 923 33.19 6.51 -13.86
C GLU A 923 32.96 5.74 -15.18
N VAL A 924 31.70 5.34 -15.41
CA VAL A 924 31.29 4.67 -16.66
C VAL A 924 30.02 5.34 -17.20
N GLY A 925 29.89 5.37 -18.53
CA GLY A 925 28.67 5.73 -19.20
C GLY A 925 27.64 4.58 -19.23
N SER A 926 26.60 4.76 -20.04
CA SER A 926 25.62 3.69 -20.27
C SER A 926 26.27 2.46 -20.94
N GLY A 927 25.71 1.26 -20.69
CA GLY A 927 26.18 0.00 -21.29
C GLY A 927 26.33 -1.14 -20.29
N THR A 928 26.93 -2.23 -20.75
CA THR A 928 27.24 -3.40 -19.91
C THR A 928 28.75 -3.49 -19.72
N TYR A 929 29.19 -3.66 -18.47
CA TYR A 929 30.60 -3.76 -18.07
C TYR A 929 30.83 -5.04 -17.27
N LYS A 930 31.95 -5.72 -17.50
CA LYS A 930 32.33 -6.97 -16.85
C LYS A 930 33.69 -6.83 -16.20
N PHE A 931 33.68 -6.40 -14.95
CA PHE A 931 34.91 -6.27 -14.17
C PHE A 931 35.30 -7.61 -13.57
N ALA A 932 36.60 -7.87 -13.54
CA ALA A 932 37.18 -8.94 -12.73
C ALA A 932 38.34 -8.37 -11.90
N SER A 933 38.42 -8.81 -10.63
CA SER A 933 39.47 -8.36 -9.70
C SER A 933 39.79 -9.43 -8.67
N GLU A 934 40.90 -9.26 -7.97
CA GLU A 934 41.19 -10.04 -6.78
C GLU A 934 40.88 -9.22 -5.54
N ILE A 935 40.03 -9.76 -4.66
CA ILE A 935 39.69 -9.12 -3.38
C ILE A 935 40.69 -9.51 -2.30
N SER A 936 41.06 -8.52 -1.47
CA SER A 936 41.79 -8.80 -0.24
C SER A 936 40.78 -9.24 0.83
N GLN A 937 41.05 -10.35 1.47
CA GLN A 937 40.30 -10.76 2.68
C GLN A 937 40.66 -9.85 3.86
#